data_c8be9b892db3c91016bbba05cd7fa743
#
_entry.id   c8be9b892db3c91016bbba05cd7fa743
#
_cell.length_a   1.000
_cell.length_b   1.000
_cell.length_c   1.000
_cell.angle_alpha   90.00
_cell.angle_beta   90.00
_cell.angle_gamma   90.00
#
_symmetry.space_group_name_H-M   'P 1'
#
loop_
_entity.id
_entity.type
_entity.pdbx_description
1 polymer ?
#
loop_
_entity_poly.entity_id
_entity_poly.type
_entity_poly.pdbx_seq_one_letter_code
_entity_poly.pdbx_strand_id
1 'polypeptide(L)'
;NGVPAGHPDEDALDIALSLLSNGSQTGALDKLVLDGELTSAGAYAQTFREQGRSVVVSIPLYDENQRRFESNKSAEKKALEAIEKIANGEFEDWKINAIKAEMCRQFDLAMEKNEQKAMILMNAFYNEQDLGEILNYKDKIMAVTNDDVKRVAKQYLSKNYLALYIEQGKAKKGEKIAKPNYKPVEPPVGQQSLYALQFKSLPIGHVAENLIDFSDVQVKQLNDRSKMYYTPNKENNIFQLVLQYGAGTEEFPKLDVAASLMNNAGVMGLYEPQQLKEELSKLNATCYVSASSNYLTIVMEGFEETLPQACQLLSRQILMPKLDDKQLAQLKGNILSTRQQRKENVSTLNEALRQYLLYGDKSDYIDELTDKEVLELQISELTGDINRASNFESKIFYTGTLPFDNVYSILSQNLPLVANERPSESPRVKPMQAVSENTIYFLPNNDAEQAQIHFYLPMQTADKKDDVLRDAFNQYFGLDFTGLVLNEIREKRSMAYTAYAYAATQGIAGKASYLYGSIGTQNDKANDAIDVFMGLINDMPKNADRIANIKSYLRQSALTNHPDFRSKAMYLVNLGYQGYTEDPAKEQLPQIDALTFDDIVKFYETNIKGKPYAIAIMGNPKMIDLKKLEKYGKVVKLNDNKLFNTKDTLF
;
A
#
# COMPACT_ATOMS: atom_id res chain seq x y z
N ASN A 1 -19.23 6.37 -23.89
CA ASN A 1 -18.38 7.29 -24.64
C ASN A 1 -17.73 8.28 -23.67
N GLY A 2 -16.59 8.85 -24.07
CA GLY A 2 -15.86 9.90 -23.36
C GLY A 2 -15.33 10.91 -24.38
N VAL A 3 -14.53 11.83 -23.90
CA VAL A 3 -13.93 12.90 -24.71
C VAL A 3 -12.40 12.79 -24.68
N PRO A 4 -11.67 13.25 -25.70
CA PRO A 4 -10.22 13.32 -25.65
C PRO A 4 -9.72 14.35 -24.64
N ALA A 5 -8.46 14.26 -24.25
CA ALA A 5 -7.81 15.20 -23.36
C ALA A 5 -7.83 16.63 -23.95
N GLY A 6 -8.10 17.63 -23.12
CA GLY A 6 -8.23 19.03 -23.53
C GLY A 6 -9.56 19.38 -24.23
N HIS A 7 -10.52 18.45 -24.29
CA HIS A 7 -11.84 18.75 -24.84
C HIS A 7 -12.63 19.71 -23.92
N PRO A 8 -13.40 20.68 -24.47
CA PRO A 8 -14.17 21.64 -23.64
C PRO A 8 -15.15 21.01 -22.66
N ASP A 9 -15.59 19.79 -22.89
CA ASP A 9 -16.53 19.06 -22.03
C ASP A 9 -15.83 18.15 -20.99
N GLU A 10 -14.49 18.06 -20.99
CA GLU A 10 -13.73 17.14 -20.13
C GLU A 10 -14.02 17.41 -18.64
N ASP A 11 -13.81 18.64 -18.20
CA ASP A 11 -13.97 19.02 -16.79
C ASP A 11 -15.42 18.84 -16.30
N ALA A 12 -16.41 19.18 -17.15
CA ALA A 12 -17.82 18.98 -16.82
C ALA A 12 -18.21 17.49 -16.75
N LEU A 13 -17.62 16.65 -17.60
CA LEU A 13 -17.83 15.21 -17.60
C LEU A 13 -17.21 14.55 -16.37
N ASP A 14 -16.05 14.99 -15.93
CA ASP A 14 -15.41 14.52 -14.71
C ASP A 14 -16.25 14.86 -13.47
N ILE A 15 -16.82 16.05 -13.40
CA ILE A 15 -17.76 16.42 -12.35
C ILE A 15 -19.04 15.58 -12.41
N ALA A 16 -19.58 15.30 -13.62
CA ALA A 16 -20.75 14.45 -13.78
C ALA A 16 -20.50 13.00 -13.29
N LEU A 17 -19.32 12.45 -13.56
CA LEU A 17 -18.91 11.14 -13.06
C LEU A 17 -18.66 11.15 -11.56
N SER A 18 -18.11 12.25 -11.02
CA SER A 18 -17.93 12.44 -9.57
C SER A 18 -19.25 12.58 -8.80
N LEU A 19 -20.32 13.06 -9.43
CA LEU A 19 -21.68 12.98 -8.86
C LEU A 19 -22.23 11.55 -8.78
N LEU A 20 -21.68 10.62 -9.58
CA LEU A 20 -21.99 9.20 -9.44
C LEU A 20 -21.15 8.56 -8.34
N SER A 21 -19.84 8.81 -8.31
CA SER A 21 -18.92 8.27 -7.29
C SER A 21 -17.73 9.20 -7.09
N ASN A 22 -17.39 9.52 -5.85
CA ASN A 22 -16.30 10.42 -5.49
C ASN A 22 -15.56 10.00 -4.21
N GLY A 23 -14.41 10.63 -3.94
CA GLY A 23 -13.57 10.32 -2.78
C GLY A 23 -14.26 10.55 -1.43
N SER A 24 -15.18 11.49 -1.35
CA SER A 24 -15.99 11.78 -0.15
C SER A 24 -17.15 10.80 0.03
N GLN A 25 -17.39 9.87 -0.90
CA GLN A 25 -18.47 8.87 -0.88
C GLN A 25 -19.89 9.48 -0.80
N THR A 26 -20.11 10.58 -1.50
CA THR A 26 -21.41 11.30 -1.53
C THR A 26 -22.16 11.16 -2.85
N GLY A 27 -21.60 10.41 -3.81
CA GLY A 27 -22.19 10.18 -5.11
C GLY A 27 -23.41 9.25 -5.07
N ALA A 28 -24.16 9.25 -6.17
CA ALA A 28 -25.39 8.45 -6.28
C ALA A 28 -25.13 6.93 -6.21
N LEU A 29 -24.01 6.46 -6.74
CA LEU A 29 -23.57 5.07 -6.64
C LEU A 29 -22.98 4.75 -5.25
N ASP A 30 -22.25 5.70 -4.67
CA ASP A 30 -21.71 5.55 -3.32
C ASP A 30 -22.82 5.33 -2.30
N LYS A 31 -23.94 6.05 -2.47
CA LYS A 31 -25.14 5.85 -1.64
C LYS A 31 -25.67 4.42 -1.74
N LEU A 32 -25.73 3.83 -2.93
CA LEU A 32 -26.19 2.44 -3.10
C LEU A 32 -25.26 1.43 -2.40
N VAL A 33 -23.98 1.72 -2.33
CA VAL A 33 -23.01 0.91 -1.57
C VAL A 33 -23.25 1.07 -0.05
N LEU A 34 -23.41 2.31 0.43
CA LEU A 34 -23.68 2.59 1.85
C LEU A 34 -25.02 2.02 2.32
N ASP A 35 -26.04 2.06 1.47
CA ASP A 35 -27.39 1.50 1.77
C ASP A 35 -27.39 -0.05 1.68
N GLY A 36 -26.26 -0.68 1.30
CA GLY A 36 -26.15 -2.13 1.16
C GLY A 36 -26.93 -2.68 -0.03
N GLU A 37 -27.04 -1.93 -1.12
CA GLU A 37 -27.67 -2.35 -2.36
C GLU A 37 -26.69 -2.83 -3.43
N LEU A 38 -25.42 -2.44 -3.32
CA LEU A 38 -24.30 -2.90 -4.13
C LEU A 38 -23.12 -3.25 -3.21
N THR A 39 -22.32 -4.21 -3.62
CA THR A 39 -21.06 -4.53 -2.90
C THR A 39 -20.03 -3.42 -3.09
N SER A 40 -19.92 -2.90 -4.31
CA SER A 40 -19.01 -1.81 -4.67
C SER A 40 -19.51 -1.15 -5.95
N ALA A 41 -19.19 0.12 -6.11
CA ALA A 41 -19.44 0.86 -7.34
C ALA A 41 -18.42 1.98 -7.52
N GLY A 42 -18.26 2.45 -8.77
CA GLY A 42 -17.37 3.55 -9.10
C GLY A 42 -17.66 4.12 -10.47
N ALA A 43 -17.28 5.37 -10.69
CA ALA A 43 -17.39 6.04 -11.98
C ALA A 43 -16.15 6.92 -12.21
N TYR A 44 -15.55 6.85 -13.41
CA TYR A 44 -14.38 7.65 -13.75
C TYR A 44 -14.24 7.81 -15.27
N ALA A 45 -13.56 8.87 -15.70
CA ALA A 45 -13.14 9.03 -17.07
C ALA A 45 -11.71 8.52 -17.27
N GLN A 46 -11.44 8.08 -18.50
CA GLN A 46 -10.09 7.87 -19.02
C GLN A 46 -9.96 8.67 -20.30
N THR A 47 -9.19 9.72 -20.26
CA THR A 47 -8.92 10.58 -21.39
C THR A 47 -7.56 10.25 -22.00
N PHE A 48 -7.51 10.18 -23.32
CA PHE A 48 -6.31 9.99 -24.11
C PHE A 48 -6.25 11.09 -25.16
N ARG A 49 -5.12 11.24 -25.79
CA ARG A 49 -4.89 12.29 -26.79
C ARG A 49 -6.01 12.43 -27.83
N GLU A 50 -6.48 11.33 -28.42
CA GLU A 50 -7.42 11.37 -29.55
C GLU A 50 -8.83 10.89 -29.19
N GLN A 51 -9.02 10.27 -28.05
CA GLN A 51 -10.30 9.73 -27.62
C GLN A 51 -10.36 9.61 -26.10
N GLY A 52 -11.56 9.40 -25.58
CA GLY A 52 -11.78 9.09 -24.17
C GLY A 52 -12.88 8.08 -23.98
N ARG A 53 -12.97 7.59 -22.75
CA ARG A 53 -14.07 6.73 -22.31
C ARG A 53 -14.49 7.07 -20.90
N SER A 54 -15.79 7.05 -20.66
CA SER A 54 -16.37 7.05 -19.31
C SER A 54 -16.65 5.62 -18.89
N VAL A 55 -16.24 5.25 -17.72
CA VAL A 55 -16.41 3.90 -17.15
C VAL A 55 -17.25 3.99 -15.89
N VAL A 56 -18.28 3.17 -15.82
CA VAL A 56 -19.09 2.97 -14.61
C VAL A 56 -19.00 1.49 -14.26
N VAL A 57 -18.61 1.21 -13.04
CA VAL A 57 -18.49 -0.15 -12.48
C VAL A 57 -19.55 -0.31 -11.40
N SER A 58 -20.26 -1.44 -11.38
CA SER A 58 -21.16 -1.82 -10.31
C SER A 58 -21.04 -3.31 -10.02
N ILE A 59 -20.81 -3.66 -8.77
CA ILE A 59 -20.68 -5.03 -8.30
C ILE A 59 -21.93 -5.38 -7.50
N PRO A 60 -22.72 -6.38 -7.93
CA PRO A 60 -23.93 -6.79 -7.21
C PRO A 60 -23.59 -7.32 -5.83
N LEU A 61 -24.59 -7.38 -4.94
CA LEU A 61 -24.45 -7.96 -3.61
C LEU A 61 -24.07 -9.43 -3.67
N TYR A 62 -23.27 -9.85 -2.70
CA TYR A 62 -23.04 -11.26 -2.45
C TYR A 62 -24.11 -11.82 -1.50
N ASP A 63 -24.88 -12.80 -1.97
CA ASP A 63 -25.87 -13.53 -1.18
C ASP A 63 -25.17 -14.68 -0.42
N GLU A 64 -25.02 -14.51 0.89
CA GLU A 64 -24.38 -15.50 1.78
C GLU A 64 -25.14 -16.85 1.82
N ASN A 65 -26.46 -16.81 1.73
CA ASN A 65 -27.29 -18.01 1.79
C ASN A 65 -27.16 -18.85 0.51
N GLN A 66 -27.07 -18.19 -0.64
CA GLN A 66 -26.90 -18.82 -1.94
C GLN A 66 -25.43 -18.98 -2.33
N ARG A 67 -24.51 -18.35 -1.59
CA ARG A 67 -23.06 -18.33 -1.85
C ARG A 67 -22.71 -17.87 -3.27
N ARG A 68 -23.40 -16.84 -3.75
CA ARG A 68 -23.20 -16.27 -5.08
C ARG A 68 -23.55 -14.80 -5.10
N PHE A 69 -23.03 -14.10 -6.08
CA PHE A 69 -23.47 -12.74 -6.35
C PHE A 69 -24.90 -12.71 -6.91
N GLU A 70 -25.63 -11.64 -6.60
CA GLU A 70 -26.89 -11.31 -7.26
C GLU A 70 -26.68 -11.10 -8.77
N SER A 71 -27.76 -10.82 -9.49
CA SER A 71 -27.73 -10.62 -10.94
C SER A 71 -26.95 -9.37 -11.34
N ASN A 72 -25.98 -9.51 -12.26
CA ASN A 72 -25.32 -8.40 -12.93
C ASN A 72 -26.31 -7.43 -13.57
N LYS A 73 -27.46 -7.92 -14.07
CA LYS A 73 -28.53 -7.09 -14.63
C LYS A 73 -29.21 -6.19 -13.60
N SER A 74 -29.31 -6.63 -12.34
CA SER A 74 -29.83 -5.80 -11.24
C SER A 74 -28.86 -4.65 -10.95
N ALA A 75 -27.56 -4.94 -10.85
CA ALA A 75 -26.54 -3.92 -10.62
C ALA A 75 -26.46 -2.91 -11.78
N GLU A 76 -26.52 -3.37 -13.04
CA GLU A 76 -26.59 -2.51 -14.23
C GLU A 76 -27.79 -1.56 -14.17
N LYS A 77 -28.99 -2.08 -13.87
CA LYS A 77 -30.20 -1.27 -13.75
C LYS A 77 -30.04 -0.15 -12.73
N LYS A 78 -29.53 -0.45 -11.54
CA LYS A 78 -29.27 0.54 -10.48
C LYS A 78 -28.27 1.61 -10.94
N ALA A 79 -27.20 1.21 -11.65
CA ALA A 79 -26.24 2.15 -12.20
C ALA A 79 -26.84 3.07 -13.25
N LEU A 80 -27.68 2.54 -14.14
CA LEU A 80 -28.38 3.34 -15.16
C LEU A 80 -29.38 4.31 -14.56
N GLU A 81 -30.13 3.91 -13.51
CA GLU A 81 -31.04 4.79 -12.77
C GLU A 81 -30.28 5.94 -12.08
N ALA A 82 -29.08 5.67 -11.52
CA ALA A 82 -28.22 6.71 -10.96
C ALA A 82 -27.74 7.70 -12.03
N ILE A 83 -27.32 7.21 -13.19
CA ILE A 83 -26.92 8.05 -14.35
C ILE A 83 -28.09 8.92 -14.82
N GLU A 84 -29.31 8.35 -14.93
CA GLU A 84 -30.51 9.07 -15.36
C GLU A 84 -30.84 10.22 -14.41
N LYS A 85 -30.73 10.03 -13.10
CA LYS A 85 -30.90 11.10 -12.12
C LYS A 85 -29.95 12.27 -12.35
N ILE A 86 -28.66 11.98 -12.55
CA ILE A 86 -27.68 13.03 -12.85
C ILE A 86 -28.01 13.74 -14.17
N ALA A 87 -28.36 13.00 -15.23
CA ALA A 87 -28.74 13.57 -16.52
C ALA A 87 -30.00 14.44 -16.44
N ASN A 88 -30.92 14.13 -15.53
CA ASN A 88 -32.13 14.94 -15.28
C ASN A 88 -31.88 16.13 -14.35
N GLY A 89 -30.69 16.23 -13.75
CA GLY A 89 -30.35 17.28 -12.79
C GLY A 89 -30.93 17.05 -11.39
N GLU A 90 -31.20 15.80 -11.04
CA GLU A 90 -31.70 15.41 -9.72
C GLU A 90 -30.55 15.29 -8.71
N PHE A 91 -29.88 16.41 -8.44
CA PHE A 91 -28.78 16.52 -7.47
C PHE A 91 -28.80 17.91 -6.81
N GLU A 92 -28.26 18.00 -5.61
CA GLU A 92 -28.23 19.24 -4.83
C GLU A 92 -26.99 20.08 -5.23
N ASP A 93 -27.17 21.41 -5.32
CA ASP A 93 -26.10 22.34 -5.76
C ASP A 93 -24.84 22.28 -4.90
N TRP A 94 -24.97 22.01 -3.60
CA TRP A 94 -23.83 21.90 -2.71
C TRP A 94 -22.90 20.74 -3.10
N LYS A 95 -23.42 19.66 -3.69
CA LYS A 95 -22.62 18.51 -4.13
C LYS A 95 -21.62 18.87 -5.23
N ILE A 96 -22.06 19.64 -6.22
CA ILE A 96 -21.14 20.14 -7.26
C ILE A 96 -20.07 21.04 -6.64
N ASN A 97 -20.43 21.92 -5.72
CA ASN A 97 -19.46 22.80 -5.07
C ASN A 97 -18.43 22.00 -4.24
N ALA A 98 -18.89 20.99 -3.50
CA ALA A 98 -18.01 20.10 -2.74
C ALA A 98 -17.07 19.30 -3.66
N ILE A 99 -17.59 18.75 -4.76
CA ILE A 99 -16.77 18.02 -5.76
C ILE A 99 -15.72 18.94 -6.37
N LYS A 100 -16.07 20.16 -6.79
CA LYS A 100 -15.11 21.12 -7.33
C LYS A 100 -14.02 21.45 -6.34
N ALA A 101 -14.37 21.70 -5.08
CA ALA A 101 -13.41 21.99 -4.03
C ALA A 101 -12.50 20.79 -3.74
N GLU A 102 -13.04 19.56 -3.76
CA GLU A 102 -12.25 18.33 -3.64
C GLU A 102 -11.29 18.15 -4.81
N MET A 103 -11.73 18.37 -6.06
CA MET A 103 -10.87 18.29 -7.24
C MET A 103 -9.73 19.31 -7.19
N CYS A 104 -10.02 20.55 -6.78
CA CYS A 104 -9.00 21.59 -6.57
C CYS A 104 -8.01 21.19 -5.46
N ARG A 105 -8.50 20.63 -4.35
CA ARG A 105 -7.67 20.14 -3.24
C ARG A 105 -6.75 19.00 -3.70
N GLN A 106 -7.26 18.04 -4.47
CA GLN A 106 -6.45 16.95 -5.00
C GLN A 106 -5.37 17.44 -5.95
N PHE A 107 -5.66 18.44 -6.77
CA PHE A 107 -4.66 19.09 -7.61
C PHE A 107 -3.55 19.75 -6.78
N ASP A 108 -3.90 20.51 -5.73
CA ASP A 108 -2.92 21.13 -4.84
C ASP A 108 -2.04 20.09 -4.11
N LEU A 109 -2.63 18.99 -3.64
CA LEU A 109 -1.89 17.86 -3.04
C LEU A 109 -0.95 17.17 -4.05
N ALA A 110 -1.38 17.02 -5.31
CA ALA A 110 -0.51 16.49 -6.37
C ALA A 110 0.67 17.43 -6.64
N MET A 111 0.44 18.74 -6.58
CA MET A 111 1.50 19.74 -6.78
C MET A 111 2.51 19.84 -5.63
N GLU A 112 2.30 19.18 -4.51
CA GLU A 112 3.31 19.04 -3.44
C GLU A 112 4.44 18.07 -3.81
N LYS A 113 4.16 17.08 -4.67
CA LYS A 113 5.07 15.95 -4.96
C LYS A 113 5.75 16.13 -6.32
N ASN A 114 7.08 16.07 -6.34
CA ASN A 114 7.86 16.20 -7.58
C ASN A 114 7.53 15.10 -8.61
N GLU A 115 7.26 13.87 -8.16
CA GLU A 115 6.83 12.79 -9.04
C GLU A 115 5.49 13.11 -9.72
N GLN A 116 4.54 13.68 -8.99
CA GLN A 116 3.24 14.09 -9.55
C GLN A 116 3.40 15.28 -10.52
N LYS A 117 4.23 16.27 -10.18
CA LYS A 117 4.58 17.35 -11.11
C LYS A 117 5.20 16.81 -12.41
N ALA A 118 6.12 15.85 -12.29
CA ALA A 118 6.73 15.20 -13.46
C ALA A 118 5.69 14.43 -14.28
N MET A 119 4.75 13.72 -13.64
CA MET A 119 3.65 13.03 -14.32
C MET A 119 2.70 13.99 -15.03
N ILE A 120 2.36 15.11 -14.40
CA ILE A 120 1.54 16.16 -15.02
C ILE A 120 2.23 16.70 -16.28
N LEU A 121 3.52 17.04 -16.20
CA LEU A 121 4.30 17.52 -17.34
C LEU A 121 4.40 16.47 -18.45
N MET A 122 4.63 15.21 -18.09
CA MET A 122 4.68 14.11 -19.04
C MET A 122 3.33 13.91 -19.74
N ASN A 123 2.21 13.94 -19.00
CA ASN A 123 0.87 13.80 -19.56
C ASN A 123 0.51 14.99 -20.46
N ALA A 124 0.89 16.22 -20.08
CA ALA A 124 0.75 17.40 -20.93
C ALA A 124 1.45 17.21 -22.27
N PHE A 125 2.71 16.80 -22.25
CA PHE A 125 3.50 16.54 -23.44
C PHE A 125 2.90 15.40 -24.30
N TYR A 126 2.54 14.29 -23.64
CA TYR A 126 1.99 13.11 -24.33
C TYR A 126 0.64 13.39 -25.00
N ASN A 127 -0.22 14.17 -24.34
CA ASN A 127 -1.54 14.54 -24.82
C ASN A 127 -1.54 15.82 -25.68
N GLU A 128 -0.38 16.43 -25.95
CA GLU A 128 -0.24 17.69 -26.69
C GLU A 128 -1.10 18.83 -26.10
N GLN A 129 -1.21 18.87 -24.77
CA GLN A 129 -1.96 19.89 -24.05
C GLN A 129 -1.06 21.09 -23.72
N ASP A 130 -1.63 22.29 -23.74
CA ASP A 130 -0.94 23.50 -23.29
C ASP A 130 -0.73 23.46 -21.78
N LEU A 131 0.50 23.69 -21.35
CA LEU A 131 0.84 23.66 -19.92
C LEU A 131 0.13 24.78 -19.14
N GLY A 132 -0.09 25.94 -19.76
CA GLY A 132 -0.83 27.04 -19.13
C GLY A 132 -2.28 26.65 -18.83
N GLU A 133 -2.95 25.89 -19.70
CA GLU A 133 -4.29 25.38 -19.43
C GLU A 133 -4.34 24.39 -18.27
N ILE A 134 -3.31 23.53 -18.16
CA ILE A 134 -3.20 22.59 -17.03
C ILE A 134 -2.96 23.33 -15.71
N LEU A 135 -2.09 24.33 -15.72
CA LEU A 135 -1.86 25.15 -14.54
C LEU A 135 -3.08 26.00 -14.13
N ASN A 136 -3.97 26.29 -15.10
CA ASN A 136 -5.25 26.96 -14.88
C ASN A 136 -6.40 26.00 -14.53
N TYR A 137 -6.10 24.72 -14.21
CA TYR A 137 -7.09 23.67 -13.96
C TYR A 137 -8.14 24.08 -12.92
N LYS A 138 -7.72 24.70 -11.80
CA LYS A 138 -8.65 25.09 -10.73
C LYS A 138 -9.69 26.11 -11.20
N ASP A 139 -9.30 27.10 -11.97
CA ASP A 139 -10.22 28.12 -12.50
C ASP A 139 -11.19 27.49 -13.49
N LYS A 140 -10.74 26.56 -14.34
CA LYS A 140 -11.58 25.79 -15.27
C LYS A 140 -12.63 24.96 -14.51
N ILE A 141 -12.21 24.19 -13.51
CA ILE A 141 -13.13 23.40 -12.66
C ILE A 141 -14.17 24.31 -11.98
N MET A 142 -13.74 25.43 -11.41
CA MET A 142 -14.65 26.36 -10.73
C MET A 142 -15.63 27.04 -11.68
N ALA A 143 -15.29 27.21 -12.98
CA ALA A 143 -16.15 27.80 -13.99
C ALA A 143 -17.26 26.89 -14.51
N VAL A 144 -17.15 25.57 -14.36
CA VAL A 144 -18.20 24.61 -14.80
C VAL A 144 -19.54 24.91 -14.13
N THR A 145 -20.62 24.94 -14.91
CA THR A 145 -21.98 25.20 -14.39
C THR A 145 -22.79 23.91 -14.19
N ASN A 146 -23.87 24.01 -13.41
CA ASN A 146 -24.81 22.88 -13.26
C ASN A 146 -25.42 22.47 -14.61
N ASP A 147 -25.64 23.42 -15.51
CA ASP A 147 -26.20 23.14 -16.84
C ASP A 147 -25.19 22.43 -17.75
N ASP A 148 -23.90 22.74 -17.62
CA ASP A 148 -22.85 21.98 -18.31
C ASP A 148 -22.83 20.53 -17.86
N VAL A 149 -22.90 20.29 -16.54
CA VAL A 149 -22.92 18.92 -15.97
C VAL A 149 -24.12 18.13 -16.49
N LYS A 150 -25.33 18.72 -16.48
CA LYS A 150 -26.54 18.08 -17.03
C LYS A 150 -26.40 17.78 -18.54
N ARG A 151 -25.87 18.74 -19.28
CA ARG A 151 -25.69 18.62 -20.74
C ARG A 151 -24.76 17.45 -21.06
N VAL A 152 -23.57 17.39 -20.42
CA VAL A 152 -22.59 16.34 -20.67
C VAL A 152 -23.09 14.97 -20.20
N ALA A 153 -23.77 14.89 -19.05
CA ALA A 153 -24.36 13.64 -18.58
C ALA A 153 -25.38 13.08 -19.60
N LYS A 154 -26.28 13.93 -20.12
CA LYS A 154 -27.21 13.54 -21.20
C LYS A 154 -26.50 13.10 -22.46
N GLN A 155 -25.45 13.80 -22.87
CA GLN A 155 -24.76 13.58 -24.12
C GLN A 155 -23.91 12.31 -24.11
N TYR A 156 -23.14 12.07 -23.03
CA TYR A 156 -22.12 11.05 -23.00
C TYR A 156 -22.47 9.81 -22.17
N LEU A 157 -23.34 9.92 -21.16
CA LEU A 157 -23.58 8.82 -20.21
C LEU A 157 -24.91 8.08 -20.44
N SER A 158 -25.90 8.69 -21.12
CA SER A 158 -27.28 8.17 -21.16
C SER A 158 -27.56 7.09 -22.20
N LYS A 159 -26.78 6.99 -23.28
CA LYS A 159 -27.03 6.08 -24.42
C LYS A 159 -25.73 5.57 -25.05
N ASN A 160 -25.84 4.49 -25.84
CA ASN A 160 -24.73 3.92 -26.60
C ASN A 160 -23.54 3.49 -25.72
N TYR A 161 -23.80 2.64 -24.74
CA TYR A 161 -22.79 2.06 -23.87
C TYR A 161 -22.54 0.59 -24.24
N LEU A 162 -21.37 0.10 -23.86
CA LEU A 162 -21.00 -1.31 -23.90
C LEU A 162 -21.08 -1.85 -22.44
N ALA A 163 -21.90 -2.87 -22.22
CA ALA A 163 -21.92 -3.59 -20.96
C ALA A 163 -21.00 -4.80 -21.02
N LEU A 164 -20.06 -4.89 -20.07
CA LEU A 164 -19.21 -6.05 -19.87
C LEU A 164 -19.59 -6.72 -18.54
N TYR A 165 -20.01 -7.98 -18.62
CA TYR A 165 -20.35 -8.76 -17.42
C TYR A 165 -19.24 -9.74 -17.10
N ILE A 166 -18.85 -9.76 -15.81
CA ILE A 166 -17.98 -10.78 -15.25
C ILE A 166 -18.86 -11.72 -14.46
N GLU A 167 -18.90 -12.99 -14.87
CA GLU A 167 -19.70 -14.03 -14.21
C GLU A 167 -18.78 -15.01 -13.48
N GLN A 168 -19.24 -15.47 -12.33
CA GLN A 168 -18.56 -16.52 -11.57
C GLN A 168 -18.64 -17.84 -12.33
N GLY A 169 -17.49 -18.48 -12.57
CA GLY A 169 -17.46 -19.78 -13.27
C GLY A 169 -16.06 -20.14 -13.74
N LYS A 170 -15.94 -21.32 -14.34
CA LYS A 170 -14.68 -21.75 -14.96
C LYS A 170 -14.56 -21.12 -16.34
N ALA A 171 -13.46 -20.41 -16.58
CA ALA A 171 -13.15 -19.87 -17.88
C ALA A 171 -13.08 -21.00 -18.93
N LYS A 172 -13.68 -20.79 -20.10
CA LYS A 172 -13.48 -21.69 -21.22
C LYS A 172 -12.00 -21.68 -21.59
N LYS A 173 -11.39 -22.85 -21.74
CA LYS A 173 -10.00 -22.94 -22.22
C LYS A 173 -9.93 -22.26 -23.60
N GLY A 174 -9.18 -21.20 -23.69
CA GLY A 174 -8.87 -20.55 -24.95
C GLY A 174 -8.06 -21.47 -25.89
N GLU A 175 -8.04 -21.16 -27.16
CA GLU A 175 -7.16 -21.85 -28.09
C GLU A 175 -5.70 -21.66 -27.68
N LYS A 176 -4.94 -22.76 -27.71
CA LYS A 176 -3.50 -22.68 -27.45
C LYS A 176 -2.82 -21.90 -28.58
N ILE A 177 -2.39 -20.69 -28.29
CA ILE A 177 -1.56 -19.93 -29.22
C ILE A 177 -0.20 -20.64 -29.31
N ALA A 178 0.21 -21.02 -30.52
CA ALA A 178 1.51 -21.60 -30.73
C ALA A 178 2.61 -20.62 -30.31
N LYS A 179 3.57 -21.09 -29.52
CA LYS A 179 4.73 -20.24 -29.17
C LYS A 179 5.48 -19.90 -30.46
N PRO A 180 5.80 -18.61 -30.68
CA PRO A 180 6.60 -18.23 -31.85
C PRO A 180 7.98 -18.91 -31.75
N ASN A 181 8.50 -19.33 -32.88
CA ASN A 181 9.83 -19.96 -32.97
C ASN A 181 10.90 -18.85 -32.89
N TYR A 182 11.11 -18.38 -31.68
CA TYR A 182 11.96 -17.25 -31.35
C TYR A 182 13.25 -17.75 -30.68
N LYS A 183 14.38 -17.38 -31.25
CA LYS A 183 15.69 -17.59 -30.61
C LYS A 183 16.08 -16.29 -29.91
N PRO A 184 16.34 -16.33 -28.60
CA PRO A 184 16.84 -15.15 -27.90
C PRO A 184 18.13 -14.65 -28.55
N VAL A 185 18.26 -13.34 -28.73
CA VAL A 185 19.52 -12.74 -29.15
C VAL A 185 20.45 -12.77 -27.94
N GLU A 186 21.57 -13.45 -28.06
CA GLU A 186 22.60 -13.42 -27.02
C GLU A 186 23.25 -12.03 -27.03
N PRO A 187 23.14 -11.25 -25.94
CA PRO A 187 23.82 -9.97 -25.87
C PRO A 187 25.35 -10.17 -25.87
N PRO A 188 26.12 -9.34 -26.57
CA PRO A 188 27.57 -9.45 -26.61
C PRO A 188 28.14 -9.18 -25.20
N VAL A 189 28.67 -10.22 -24.57
CA VAL A 189 29.28 -10.12 -23.24
C VAL A 189 30.61 -9.35 -23.34
N GLY A 190 30.73 -8.29 -22.52
CA GLY A 190 31.96 -7.50 -22.43
C GLY A 190 32.16 -6.43 -23.52
N GLN A 191 31.25 -6.31 -24.48
CA GLN A 191 31.28 -5.22 -25.46
C GLN A 191 30.48 -4.03 -24.98
N GLN A 192 31.02 -2.84 -25.13
CA GLN A 192 30.32 -1.59 -24.82
C GLN A 192 30.26 -0.71 -26.07
N SER A 193 29.12 -0.06 -26.29
CA SER A 193 29.00 0.92 -27.37
C SER A 193 29.89 2.15 -27.07
N LEU A 194 30.27 2.89 -28.12
CA LEU A 194 30.96 4.16 -27.94
C LEU A 194 30.15 5.14 -27.08
N TYR A 195 28.82 5.13 -27.20
CA TYR A 195 27.93 5.91 -26.36
C TYR A 195 28.03 5.52 -24.88
N ALA A 196 28.04 4.23 -24.56
CA ALA A 196 28.20 3.76 -23.18
C ALA A 196 29.57 4.17 -22.59
N LEU A 197 30.63 4.14 -23.39
CA LEU A 197 31.96 4.60 -22.97
C LEU A 197 31.98 6.11 -22.74
N GLN A 198 31.36 6.90 -23.63
CA GLN A 198 31.22 8.34 -23.46
C GLN A 198 30.38 8.68 -22.23
N PHE A 199 29.24 7.99 -22.01
CA PHE A 199 28.40 8.20 -20.84
C PHE A 199 29.15 7.90 -19.52
N LYS A 200 29.94 6.82 -19.48
CA LYS A 200 30.78 6.48 -18.33
C LYS A 200 31.90 7.50 -18.06
N SER A 201 32.33 8.24 -19.06
CA SER A 201 33.34 9.28 -18.92
C SER A 201 32.80 10.63 -18.41
N LEU A 202 31.48 10.77 -18.33
CA LEU A 202 30.87 11.98 -17.77
C LEU A 202 31.20 12.09 -16.28
N PRO A 203 31.55 13.31 -15.82
CA PRO A 203 31.80 13.50 -14.40
C PRO A 203 30.54 13.19 -13.59
N ILE A 204 30.69 12.40 -12.55
CA ILE A 204 29.61 12.14 -11.59
C ILE A 204 29.33 13.47 -10.86
N GLY A 205 28.11 13.97 -10.98
CA GLY A 205 27.68 15.17 -10.27
C GLY A 205 27.81 14.98 -8.75
N HIS A 206 28.35 15.97 -8.07
CA HIS A 206 28.34 15.98 -6.61
C HIS A 206 26.93 16.30 -6.14
N VAL A 207 26.33 15.38 -5.40
CA VAL A 207 25.11 15.68 -4.61
C VAL A 207 25.56 16.54 -3.42
N ALA A 208 25.05 17.75 -3.32
CA ALA A 208 25.31 18.61 -2.16
C ALA A 208 24.78 17.92 -0.89
N GLU A 209 25.47 18.12 0.22
CA GLU A 209 24.97 17.63 1.51
C GLU A 209 23.66 18.33 1.84
N ASN A 210 22.59 17.55 1.83
CA ASN A 210 21.26 18.00 2.19
C ASN A 210 20.76 17.04 3.30
N LEU A 211 20.86 17.48 4.53
CA LEU A 211 20.43 16.72 5.69
C LEU A 211 18.98 17.07 6.04
N ILE A 212 18.25 16.11 6.58
CA ILE A 212 16.89 16.35 7.05
C ILE A 212 16.95 17.25 8.29
N ASP A 213 16.35 18.42 8.19
CA ASP A 213 16.19 19.33 9.32
C ASP A 213 14.85 19.06 10.02
N PHE A 214 14.92 18.56 11.25
CA PHE A 214 13.76 18.35 12.12
C PHE A 214 13.47 19.52 13.07
N SER A 215 14.21 20.63 12.99
CA SER A 215 14.04 21.79 13.89
C SER A 215 12.68 22.46 13.75
N ASP A 216 12.01 22.29 12.62
CA ASP A 216 10.65 22.79 12.36
C ASP A 216 9.55 21.85 12.90
N VAL A 217 9.89 20.65 13.36
CA VAL A 217 8.95 19.74 14.02
C VAL A 217 8.79 20.14 15.48
N GLN A 218 7.66 20.73 15.82
CA GLN A 218 7.35 21.11 17.19
C GLN A 218 6.58 20.00 17.89
N VAL A 219 6.94 19.73 19.15
CA VAL A 219 6.34 18.64 19.93
C VAL A 219 5.81 19.19 21.26
N LYS A 220 4.57 18.85 21.59
CA LYS A 220 3.94 19.27 22.86
C LYS A 220 3.03 18.18 23.40
N GLN A 221 3.04 18.02 24.71
CA GLN A 221 2.11 17.14 25.42
C GLN A 221 0.72 17.79 25.46
N LEU A 222 -0.32 17.06 25.05
CA LEU A 222 -1.71 17.49 25.15
C LEU A 222 -2.33 17.04 26.49
N ASN A 223 -1.95 15.85 26.97
CA ASN A 223 -2.24 15.31 28.28
C ASN A 223 -1.15 14.28 28.64
N ASP A 224 -1.29 13.57 29.76
CA ASP A 224 -0.27 12.63 30.26
C ASP A 224 0.11 11.54 29.25
N ARG A 225 -0.74 11.24 28.25
CA ARG A 225 -0.57 10.13 27.30
C ARG A 225 -0.82 10.49 25.84
N SER A 226 -1.10 11.74 25.54
CA SER A 226 -1.33 12.21 24.17
C SER A 226 -0.31 13.28 23.82
N LYS A 227 0.43 13.04 22.76
CA LYS A 227 1.52 13.92 22.31
C LYS A 227 1.25 14.41 20.89
N MET A 228 1.28 15.72 20.71
CA MET A 228 1.15 16.37 19.41
C MET A 228 2.52 16.62 18.81
N TYR A 229 2.65 16.26 17.54
CA TYR A 229 3.75 16.58 16.65
C TYR A 229 3.22 17.48 15.54
N TYR A 230 3.80 18.64 15.38
CA TYR A 230 3.38 19.63 14.42
C TYR A 230 4.49 19.86 13.39
N THR A 231 4.13 19.89 12.11
CA THR A 231 5.01 20.29 11.00
C THR A 231 4.34 21.41 10.20
N PRO A 232 5.00 22.54 9.94
CA PRO A 232 4.40 23.62 9.17
C PRO A 232 4.24 23.21 7.69
N ASN A 233 3.06 23.46 7.12
CA ASN A 233 2.83 23.44 5.68
C ASN A 233 3.16 24.82 5.10
N LYS A 234 4.01 24.87 4.08
CA LYS A 234 4.41 26.12 3.40
C LYS A 234 3.89 26.19 1.96
N GLU A 235 3.18 25.15 1.51
CA GLU A 235 2.76 25.00 0.12
C GLU A 235 1.31 25.48 -0.11
N ASN A 236 0.41 25.15 0.82
CA ASN A 236 -1.03 25.42 0.69
C ASN A 236 -1.72 25.41 2.07
N ASN A 237 -3.03 25.71 2.11
CA ASN A 237 -3.85 25.74 3.33
C ASN A 237 -4.57 24.40 3.64
N ILE A 238 -4.04 23.28 3.14
CA ILE A 238 -4.60 21.95 3.40
C ILE A 238 -3.93 21.38 4.63
N PHE A 239 -4.73 21.08 5.67
CA PHE A 239 -4.23 20.35 6.82
C PHE A 239 -4.26 18.86 6.60
N GLN A 240 -3.36 18.16 7.27
CA GLN A 240 -3.45 16.72 7.52
C GLN A 240 -3.33 16.48 9.03
N LEU A 241 -4.27 15.74 9.57
CA LEU A 241 -4.32 15.30 10.96
C LEU A 241 -4.27 13.78 10.99
N VAL A 242 -3.23 13.20 11.58
CA VAL A 242 -3.13 11.76 11.82
C VAL A 242 -3.22 11.51 13.32
N LEU A 243 -4.26 10.83 13.73
CA LEU A 243 -4.49 10.41 15.11
C LEU A 243 -4.17 8.91 15.21
N GLN A 244 -3.11 8.56 15.95
CA GLN A 244 -2.60 7.21 16.04
C GLN A 244 -2.65 6.74 17.50
N TYR A 245 -3.53 5.79 17.80
CA TYR A 245 -3.62 5.13 19.10
C TYR A 245 -2.72 3.90 19.14
N GLY A 246 -2.02 3.67 20.23
CA GLY A 246 -1.03 2.60 20.43
C GLY A 246 -1.63 1.23 20.67
N ALA A 247 -2.73 0.91 20.02
CA ALA A 247 -3.36 -0.41 20.05
C ALA A 247 -3.79 -0.80 18.62
N GLY A 248 -3.52 -2.03 18.23
CA GLY A 248 -3.83 -2.57 16.92
C GLY A 248 -4.41 -3.99 17.00
N THR A 249 -4.29 -4.74 15.90
CA THR A 249 -4.83 -6.11 15.83
C THR A 249 -4.09 -7.10 16.72
N GLU A 250 -2.86 -6.84 17.13
CA GLU A 250 -2.15 -7.64 18.13
C GLU A 250 -2.78 -7.54 19.53
N GLU A 251 -3.44 -6.43 19.86
CA GLU A 251 -4.16 -6.23 21.11
C GLU A 251 -5.64 -6.59 20.98
N PHE A 252 -6.26 -6.22 19.87
CA PHE A 252 -7.66 -6.45 19.55
C PHE A 252 -7.80 -7.09 18.17
N PRO A 253 -7.84 -8.43 18.05
CA PRO A 253 -7.84 -9.14 16.76
C PRO A 253 -8.99 -8.79 15.80
N LYS A 254 -10.07 -8.18 16.30
CA LYS A 254 -11.24 -7.74 15.51
C LYS A 254 -11.17 -6.27 15.07
N LEU A 255 -10.08 -5.57 15.41
CA LEU A 255 -10.01 -4.11 15.24
C LEU A 255 -9.92 -3.68 13.77
N ASP A 256 -9.40 -4.51 12.88
CA ASP A 256 -9.38 -4.26 11.43
C ASP A 256 -10.79 -4.26 10.84
N VAL A 257 -11.64 -5.20 11.28
CA VAL A 257 -13.06 -5.25 10.91
C VAL A 257 -13.79 -4.02 11.47
N ALA A 258 -13.53 -3.68 12.74
CA ALA A 258 -14.13 -2.52 13.40
C ALA A 258 -13.72 -1.20 12.70
N ALA A 259 -12.44 -1.04 12.36
CA ALA A 259 -11.92 0.11 11.62
C ALA A 259 -12.54 0.22 10.21
N SER A 260 -12.71 -0.91 9.52
CA SER A 260 -13.37 -0.96 8.22
C SER A 260 -14.83 -0.47 8.29
N LEU A 261 -15.56 -0.87 9.33
CA LEU A 261 -16.94 -0.37 9.55
C LEU A 261 -16.97 1.11 9.94
N MET A 262 -15.96 1.59 10.68
CA MET A 262 -15.87 3.01 11.05
C MET A 262 -15.81 3.93 9.83
N ASN A 263 -15.23 3.49 8.72
CA ASN A 263 -15.19 4.28 7.48
C ASN A 263 -16.58 4.57 6.92
N ASN A 264 -17.56 3.76 7.26
CA ASN A 264 -18.96 3.91 6.85
C ASN A 264 -19.90 4.13 8.04
N ALA A 265 -19.37 4.50 9.20
CA ALA A 265 -20.18 4.75 10.38
C ALA A 265 -20.85 6.13 10.34
N GLY A 266 -22.02 6.21 10.92
CA GLY A 266 -22.66 7.47 11.31
C GLY A 266 -22.29 7.88 12.74
N VAL A 267 -23.11 8.74 13.33
CA VAL A 267 -23.03 9.15 14.74
C VAL A 267 -24.35 8.84 15.43
N MET A 268 -24.31 8.06 16.51
CA MET A 268 -25.49 7.60 17.23
C MET A 268 -26.38 8.79 17.66
N GLY A 269 -27.66 8.76 17.26
CA GLY A 269 -28.63 9.78 17.59
C GLY A 269 -28.45 11.12 16.86
N LEU A 270 -27.46 11.29 15.98
CA LEU A 270 -27.20 12.54 15.27
C LEU A 270 -27.15 12.38 13.75
N TYR A 271 -26.38 11.45 13.23
CA TYR A 271 -26.16 11.31 11.79
C TYR A 271 -26.21 9.85 11.35
N GLU A 272 -27.01 9.57 10.33
CA GLU A 272 -26.88 8.35 9.55
C GLU A 272 -25.52 8.33 8.80
N PRO A 273 -25.01 7.16 8.37
CA PRO A 273 -23.73 7.08 7.65
C PRO A 273 -23.62 8.06 6.48
N GLN A 274 -24.62 8.10 5.62
CA GLN A 274 -24.67 9.02 4.48
C GLN A 274 -24.64 10.49 4.91
N GLN A 275 -25.38 10.83 5.96
CA GLN A 275 -25.44 12.21 6.46
C GLN A 275 -24.08 12.68 7.00
N LEU A 276 -23.34 11.81 7.71
CA LEU A 276 -22.01 12.17 8.20
C LEU A 276 -21.03 12.41 7.04
N LYS A 277 -21.09 11.59 5.98
CA LYS A 277 -20.29 11.79 4.77
C LYS A 277 -20.63 13.14 4.10
N GLU A 278 -21.90 13.47 4.02
CA GLU A 278 -22.34 14.76 3.45
C GLU A 278 -21.87 15.95 4.29
N GLU A 279 -21.94 15.87 5.62
CA GLU A 279 -21.45 16.95 6.50
C GLU A 279 -19.93 17.11 6.39
N LEU A 280 -19.15 16.02 6.34
CA LEU A 280 -17.71 16.09 6.09
C LEU A 280 -17.40 16.66 4.69
N SER A 281 -18.14 16.24 3.67
CA SER A 281 -18.00 16.75 2.30
C SER A 281 -18.31 18.25 2.19
N LYS A 282 -19.33 18.76 2.88
CA LYS A 282 -19.63 20.20 2.97
C LYS A 282 -18.51 21.00 3.62
N LEU A 283 -17.76 20.38 4.53
CA LEU A 283 -16.54 20.96 5.12
C LEU A 283 -15.29 20.77 4.25
N ASN A 284 -15.42 20.11 3.09
CA ASN A 284 -14.30 19.67 2.26
C ASN A 284 -13.25 18.86 3.04
N ALA A 285 -13.71 18.09 4.02
CA ALA A 285 -12.89 17.24 4.84
C ALA A 285 -13.14 15.76 4.50
N THR A 286 -12.08 14.98 4.51
CA THR A 286 -12.13 13.52 4.37
C THR A 286 -11.56 12.87 5.62
N CYS A 287 -12.12 11.71 5.99
CA CYS A 287 -11.69 10.95 7.15
C CYS A 287 -11.56 9.47 6.77
N TYR A 288 -10.45 8.85 7.15
CA TYR A 288 -10.20 7.44 6.93
C TYR A 288 -9.67 6.77 8.20
N VAL A 289 -10.24 5.62 8.55
CA VAL A 289 -9.87 4.82 9.73
C VAL A 289 -9.26 3.50 9.28
N SER A 290 -8.15 3.11 9.86
CA SER A 290 -7.47 1.84 9.60
C SER A 290 -6.90 1.25 10.87
N ALA A 291 -6.74 -0.06 10.91
CA ALA A 291 -5.99 -0.75 11.95
C ALA A 291 -4.81 -1.51 11.34
N SER A 292 -3.69 -1.47 12.02
CA SER A 292 -2.51 -2.29 11.73
C SER A 292 -2.22 -3.19 12.94
N SER A 293 -1.15 -3.97 12.89
CA SER A 293 -0.74 -4.79 14.03
C SER A 293 -0.62 -3.98 15.34
N ASN A 294 -0.12 -2.74 15.26
CA ASN A 294 0.21 -1.94 16.45
C ASN A 294 -0.67 -0.72 16.68
N TYR A 295 -1.44 -0.29 15.69
CA TYR A 295 -2.10 1.01 15.75
C TYR A 295 -3.51 0.99 15.18
N LEU A 296 -4.42 1.66 15.88
CA LEU A 296 -5.62 2.24 15.29
C LEU A 296 -5.25 3.63 14.80
N THR A 297 -5.38 3.88 13.52
CA THR A 297 -4.99 5.14 12.88
C THR A 297 -6.20 5.80 12.22
N ILE A 298 -6.38 7.09 12.48
CA ILE A 298 -7.38 7.93 11.84
C ILE A 298 -6.65 9.05 11.12
N VAL A 299 -6.90 9.19 9.83
CA VAL A 299 -6.35 10.26 8.99
C VAL A 299 -7.47 11.18 8.57
N MET A 300 -7.33 12.47 8.81
CA MET A 300 -8.26 13.50 8.36
C MET A 300 -7.50 14.55 7.56
N GLU A 301 -8.04 14.93 6.42
CA GLU A 301 -7.53 16.00 5.56
C GLU A 301 -8.65 16.98 5.21
N GLY A 302 -8.31 18.25 5.04
CA GLY A 302 -9.27 19.26 4.66
C GLY A 302 -8.63 20.65 4.60
N PHE A 303 -9.44 21.67 4.37
CA PHE A 303 -8.99 23.06 4.46
C PHE A 303 -9.00 23.54 5.92
N GLU A 304 -8.01 24.32 6.30
CA GLU A 304 -7.80 24.75 7.70
C GLU A 304 -8.93 25.60 8.28
N GLU A 305 -9.67 26.30 7.43
CA GLU A 305 -10.81 27.10 7.85
C GLU A 305 -11.92 26.25 8.51
N THR A 306 -11.98 24.97 8.15
CA THR A 306 -12.99 24.03 8.67
C THR A 306 -12.46 23.06 9.72
N LEU A 307 -11.17 23.15 10.09
CA LEU A 307 -10.52 22.24 11.04
C LEU A 307 -11.30 22.08 12.37
N PRO A 308 -11.78 23.15 13.04
CA PRO A 308 -12.52 22.97 14.30
C PRO A 308 -13.79 22.13 14.14
N GLN A 309 -14.56 22.41 13.09
CA GLN A 309 -15.82 21.70 12.80
C GLN A 309 -15.55 20.23 12.40
N ALA A 310 -14.53 20.01 11.58
CA ALA A 310 -14.10 18.66 11.18
C ALA A 310 -13.66 17.83 12.40
N CYS A 311 -12.89 18.41 13.32
CA CYS A 311 -12.52 17.77 14.58
C CYS A 311 -13.72 17.45 15.46
N GLN A 312 -14.74 18.31 15.50
CA GLN A 312 -15.98 18.03 16.25
C GLN A 312 -16.75 16.86 15.66
N LEU A 313 -16.87 16.76 14.34
CA LEU A 313 -17.51 15.60 13.69
C LEU A 313 -16.73 14.32 13.96
N LEU A 314 -15.42 14.35 13.81
CA LEU A 314 -14.54 13.23 14.13
C LEU A 314 -14.69 12.79 15.59
N SER A 315 -14.67 13.73 16.53
CA SER A 315 -14.85 13.46 17.95
C SER A 315 -16.16 12.73 18.24
N ARG A 316 -17.25 13.18 17.65
CA ARG A 316 -18.56 12.53 17.79
C ARG A 316 -18.57 11.13 17.19
N GLN A 317 -17.95 10.93 16.04
CA GLN A 317 -17.85 9.63 15.39
C GLN A 317 -17.03 8.64 16.25
N ILE A 318 -15.92 9.07 16.85
CA ILE A 318 -15.10 8.23 17.73
C ILE A 318 -15.86 7.84 19.00
N LEU A 319 -16.50 8.82 19.65
CA LEU A 319 -17.18 8.60 20.93
C LEU A 319 -18.50 7.84 20.82
N MET A 320 -19.22 8.04 19.74
CA MET A 320 -20.58 7.50 19.53
C MET A 320 -20.75 6.95 18.11
N PRO A 321 -19.92 5.98 17.68
CA PRO A 321 -20.05 5.44 16.34
C PRO A 321 -21.37 4.72 16.16
N LYS A 322 -22.09 5.04 15.07
CA LYS A 322 -23.24 4.29 14.61
C LYS A 322 -22.80 3.33 13.52
N LEU A 323 -22.41 2.13 13.93
CA LEU A 323 -22.10 1.03 13.01
C LEU A 323 -23.41 0.39 12.53
N ASP A 324 -23.43 -0.15 11.32
CA ASP A 324 -24.62 -0.69 10.67
C ASP A 324 -24.53 -2.21 10.50
N ASP A 325 -25.59 -2.93 10.89
CA ASP A 325 -25.65 -4.41 10.82
C ASP A 325 -25.62 -4.94 9.37
N LYS A 326 -26.19 -4.19 8.41
CA LYS A 326 -26.17 -4.60 6.99
C LYS A 326 -24.76 -4.49 6.43
N GLN A 327 -24.05 -3.42 6.79
CA GLN A 327 -22.64 -3.25 6.40
C GLN A 327 -21.76 -4.31 7.06
N LEU A 328 -22.02 -4.69 8.32
CA LEU A 328 -21.34 -5.80 8.96
C LEU A 328 -21.59 -7.13 8.22
N ALA A 329 -22.85 -7.42 7.88
CA ALA A 329 -23.20 -8.61 7.11
C ALA A 329 -22.47 -8.63 5.75
N GLN A 330 -22.48 -7.50 5.03
CA GLN A 330 -21.75 -7.36 3.77
C GLN A 330 -20.25 -7.58 3.94
N LEU A 331 -19.62 -7.02 4.99
CA LEU A 331 -18.20 -7.18 5.25
C LEU A 331 -17.84 -8.64 5.59
N LYS A 332 -18.67 -9.33 6.39
CA LYS A 332 -18.54 -10.78 6.65
C LYS A 332 -18.57 -11.57 5.34
N GLY A 333 -19.55 -11.31 4.47
CA GLY A 333 -19.67 -11.96 3.17
C GLY A 333 -18.44 -11.73 2.28
N ASN A 334 -17.91 -10.51 2.25
CA ASN A 334 -16.70 -10.18 1.50
C ASN A 334 -15.46 -10.92 2.03
N ILE A 335 -15.29 -10.99 3.36
CA ILE A 335 -14.19 -11.73 3.99
C ILE A 335 -14.26 -13.21 3.61
N LEU A 336 -15.42 -13.84 3.78
CA LEU A 336 -15.61 -15.27 3.48
C LEU A 336 -15.46 -15.56 1.99
N SER A 337 -16.01 -14.72 1.11
CA SER A 337 -15.84 -14.85 -0.35
C SER A 337 -14.38 -14.74 -0.77
N THR A 338 -13.63 -13.80 -0.21
CA THR A 338 -12.19 -13.65 -0.47
C THR A 338 -11.43 -14.89 0.00
N ARG A 339 -11.77 -15.44 1.16
CA ARG A 339 -11.14 -16.65 1.70
C ARG A 339 -11.42 -17.88 0.84
N GLN A 340 -12.62 -18.01 0.29
CA GLN A 340 -12.96 -19.10 -0.63
C GLN A 340 -12.06 -19.10 -1.88
N GLN A 341 -11.73 -17.90 -2.40
CA GLN A 341 -10.96 -17.77 -3.64
C GLN A 341 -9.44 -17.83 -3.44
N ARG A 342 -8.95 -17.58 -2.23
CA ARG A 342 -7.51 -17.44 -1.96
C ARG A 342 -6.67 -18.68 -2.28
N LYS A 343 -7.24 -19.88 -2.15
CA LYS A 343 -6.54 -21.13 -2.46
C LYS A 343 -6.40 -21.38 -3.98
N GLU A 344 -7.22 -20.73 -4.80
CA GLU A 344 -7.13 -20.79 -6.26
C GLU A 344 -6.25 -19.67 -6.82
N ASN A 345 -5.96 -18.63 -6.03
CA ASN A 345 -5.15 -17.50 -6.45
C ASN A 345 -3.66 -17.75 -6.19
N VAL A 346 -2.89 -17.93 -7.25
CA VAL A 346 -1.45 -18.20 -7.18
C VAL A 346 -0.67 -17.11 -6.42
N SER A 347 -1.03 -15.86 -6.57
CA SER A 347 -0.36 -14.75 -5.88
C SER A 347 -0.63 -14.79 -4.38
N THR A 348 -1.86 -15.12 -3.96
CA THR A 348 -2.20 -15.26 -2.55
C THR A 348 -1.51 -16.48 -1.92
N LEU A 349 -1.47 -17.63 -2.62
CA LEU A 349 -0.72 -18.81 -2.18
C LEU A 349 0.77 -18.49 -2.01
N ASN A 350 1.34 -17.76 -2.94
CA ASN A 350 2.75 -17.35 -2.89
C ASN A 350 3.02 -16.45 -1.67
N GLU A 351 2.16 -15.48 -1.43
CA GLU A 351 2.29 -14.60 -0.27
C GLU A 351 2.08 -15.35 1.06
N ALA A 352 1.09 -16.24 1.13
CA ALA A 352 0.87 -17.07 2.31
C ALA A 352 2.08 -18.00 2.59
N LEU A 353 2.69 -18.56 1.55
CA LEU A 353 3.91 -19.35 1.67
C LEU A 353 5.10 -18.50 2.18
N ARG A 354 5.25 -17.27 1.67
CA ARG A 354 6.25 -16.33 2.14
C ARG A 354 6.05 -15.98 3.62
N GLN A 355 4.82 -15.68 4.02
CA GLN A 355 4.46 -15.38 5.41
C GLN A 355 4.73 -16.58 6.32
N TYR A 356 4.37 -17.79 5.87
CA TYR A 356 4.67 -19.00 6.61
C TYR A 356 6.18 -19.25 6.79
N LEU A 357 6.97 -18.98 5.76
CA LEU A 357 8.44 -19.08 5.84
C LEU A 357 9.02 -18.14 6.90
N LEU A 358 8.51 -16.92 6.99
CA LEU A 358 9.04 -15.88 7.89
C LEU A 358 8.51 -16.01 9.33
N TYR A 359 7.25 -16.42 9.51
CA TYR A 359 6.54 -16.32 10.79
C TYR A 359 5.96 -17.66 11.28
N GLY A 360 5.99 -18.72 10.47
CA GLY A 360 5.40 -20.01 10.81
C GLY A 360 3.91 -19.91 11.13
N ASP A 361 3.50 -20.50 12.24
CA ASP A 361 2.10 -20.46 12.71
C ASP A 361 1.62 -19.06 13.17
N LYS A 362 2.51 -18.06 13.16
CA LYS A 362 2.21 -16.65 13.41
C LYS A 362 2.04 -15.83 12.12
N SER A 363 1.98 -16.48 10.96
CA SER A 363 1.66 -15.80 9.71
C SER A 363 0.26 -15.15 9.79
N ASP A 364 0.05 -14.04 9.08
CA ASP A 364 -1.24 -13.33 9.07
C ASP A 364 -2.39 -14.21 8.55
N TYR A 365 -2.10 -15.16 7.69
CA TYR A 365 -3.08 -16.10 7.13
C TYR A 365 -3.47 -17.25 8.08
N ILE A 366 -2.65 -17.53 9.09
CA ILE A 366 -2.92 -18.56 10.10
C ILE A 366 -3.47 -17.93 11.38
N ASP A 367 -2.96 -16.75 11.77
CA ASP A 367 -3.31 -16.04 12.99
C ASP A 367 -4.54 -15.11 12.81
N GLU A 368 -5.29 -15.26 11.72
CA GLU A 368 -6.53 -14.54 11.46
C GLU A 368 -7.73 -15.15 12.22
N LEU A 369 -8.82 -14.38 12.32
CA LEU A 369 -10.09 -14.90 12.85
C LEU A 369 -10.56 -16.12 12.05
N THR A 370 -11.12 -17.12 12.72
CA THR A 370 -11.75 -18.26 12.05
C THR A 370 -13.02 -17.83 11.28
N ASP A 371 -13.47 -18.63 10.32
CA ASP A 371 -14.72 -18.34 9.60
C ASP A 371 -15.92 -18.25 10.55
N LYS A 372 -15.93 -19.10 11.58
CA LYS A 372 -16.96 -19.06 12.63
C LYS A 372 -16.91 -17.75 13.42
N GLU A 373 -15.73 -17.33 13.85
CA GLU A 373 -15.56 -16.04 14.56
C GLU A 373 -15.97 -14.86 13.70
N VAL A 374 -15.68 -14.88 12.38
CA VAL A 374 -16.16 -13.86 11.45
C VAL A 374 -17.68 -13.82 11.41
N LEU A 375 -18.37 -14.98 11.32
CA LEU A 375 -19.84 -15.05 11.31
C LEU A 375 -20.46 -14.58 12.63
N GLU A 376 -19.80 -14.85 13.75
CA GLU A 376 -20.28 -14.52 15.10
C GLU A 376 -20.01 -13.06 15.51
N LEU A 377 -19.28 -12.25 14.71
CA LEU A 377 -19.00 -10.85 15.00
C LEU A 377 -20.27 -10.05 15.29
N GLN A 378 -20.22 -9.21 16.32
CA GLN A 378 -21.33 -8.37 16.75
C GLN A 378 -20.90 -6.89 16.77
N ILE A 379 -21.80 -5.99 16.38
CA ILE A 379 -21.58 -4.53 16.42
C ILE A 379 -21.12 -4.06 17.81
N SER A 380 -21.72 -4.60 18.89
CA SER A 380 -21.37 -4.23 20.26
C SER A 380 -19.92 -4.55 20.64
N GLU A 381 -19.39 -5.68 20.17
CA GLU A 381 -17.99 -6.07 20.38
C GLU A 381 -17.04 -5.15 19.61
N LEU A 382 -17.35 -4.90 18.33
CA LEU A 382 -16.53 -4.04 17.46
C LEU A 382 -16.50 -2.60 17.98
N THR A 383 -17.64 -2.07 18.42
CA THR A 383 -17.71 -0.76 19.10
C THR A 383 -16.88 -0.77 20.39
N GLY A 384 -16.97 -1.86 21.16
CA GLY A 384 -16.17 -2.05 22.36
C GLY A 384 -14.65 -2.04 22.10
N ASP A 385 -14.22 -2.66 20.99
CA ASP A 385 -12.81 -2.69 20.60
C ASP A 385 -12.29 -1.30 20.20
N ILE A 386 -13.07 -0.53 19.44
CA ILE A 386 -12.74 0.86 19.11
C ILE A 386 -12.61 1.71 20.37
N ASN A 387 -13.60 1.63 21.27
CA ASN A 387 -13.57 2.38 22.53
C ASN A 387 -12.37 2.00 23.42
N ARG A 388 -12.00 0.71 23.46
CA ARG A 388 -10.81 0.27 24.20
C ARG A 388 -9.52 0.72 23.55
N ALA A 389 -9.41 0.62 22.22
CA ALA A 389 -8.23 1.03 21.47
C ALA A 389 -7.99 2.54 21.59
N SER A 390 -9.08 3.36 21.53
CA SER A 390 -8.98 4.81 21.69
C SER A 390 -8.61 5.28 23.10
N ASN A 391 -8.55 4.36 24.09
CA ASN A 391 -8.04 4.64 25.44
C ASN A 391 -6.52 4.38 25.59
N PHE A 392 -5.83 3.99 24.53
CA PHE A 392 -4.38 3.85 24.56
C PHE A 392 -3.69 5.19 24.35
N GLU A 393 -2.41 5.25 24.69
CA GLU A 393 -1.55 6.40 24.38
C GLU A 393 -1.68 6.78 22.90
N SER A 394 -1.79 8.06 22.61
CA SER A 394 -1.94 8.54 21.26
C SER A 394 -0.82 9.48 20.83
N LYS A 395 -0.46 9.36 19.55
CA LYS A 395 0.38 10.32 18.84
C LYS A 395 -0.49 11.03 17.82
N ILE A 396 -0.42 12.35 17.84
CA ILE A 396 -1.20 13.19 16.96
C ILE A 396 -0.21 13.95 16.07
N PHE A 397 -0.24 13.65 14.79
CA PHE A 397 0.59 14.35 13.81
C PHE A 397 -0.29 15.34 13.07
N TYR A 398 0.11 16.59 13.11
CA TYR A 398 -0.57 17.66 12.39
C TYR A 398 0.39 18.36 11.44
N THR A 399 -0.08 18.57 10.21
CA THR A 399 0.62 19.38 9.22
C THR A 399 -0.35 20.41 8.67
N GLY A 400 0.03 21.69 8.69
CA GLY A 400 -0.82 22.78 8.22
C GLY A 400 -0.13 24.14 8.34
N THR A 401 -0.85 25.22 7.94
CA THR A 401 -0.34 26.61 7.97
C THR A 401 -0.71 27.36 9.25
N LEU A 402 -1.72 26.86 10.00
CA LEU A 402 -2.14 27.52 11.24
C LEU A 402 -1.00 27.53 12.26
N PRO A 403 -0.84 28.61 13.05
CA PRO A 403 0.16 28.67 14.10
C PRO A 403 0.01 27.53 15.11
N PHE A 404 1.15 27.02 15.58
CA PHE A 404 1.21 25.88 16.51
C PHE A 404 0.27 25.98 17.71
N ASP A 405 0.24 27.15 18.41
CA ASP A 405 -0.62 27.33 19.59
C ASP A 405 -2.12 27.36 19.24
N ASN A 406 -2.48 27.84 18.05
CA ASN A 406 -3.86 27.77 17.56
C ASN A 406 -4.28 26.32 17.34
N VAL A 407 -3.44 25.53 16.65
CA VAL A 407 -3.68 24.10 16.43
C VAL A 407 -3.78 23.36 17.77
N TYR A 408 -2.85 23.59 18.68
CA TYR A 408 -2.88 23.01 20.01
C TYR A 408 -4.21 23.29 20.74
N SER A 409 -4.68 24.54 20.69
CA SER A 409 -5.95 24.93 21.30
C SER A 409 -7.16 24.22 20.63
N ILE A 410 -7.19 24.21 19.29
CA ILE A 410 -8.26 23.55 18.53
C ILE A 410 -8.34 22.07 18.85
N LEU A 411 -7.21 21.35 18.79
CA LEU A 411 -7.17 19.92 19.03
C LEU A 411 -7.52 19.56 20.48
N SER A 412 -6.99 20.32 21.45
CA SER A 412 -7.30 20.11 22.88
C SER A 412 -8.78 20.31 23.23
N GLN A 413 -9.47 21.21 22.52
CA GLN A 413 -10.88 21.53 22.78
C GLN A 413 -11.86 20.62 22.03
N ASN A 414 -11.45 20.07 20.88
CA ASN A 414 -12.38 19.42 19.95
C ASN A 414 -12.13 17.92 19.77
N LEU A 415 -10.95 17.38 20.13
CA LEU A 415 -10.70 15.94 20.09
C LEU A 415 -11.04 15.27 21.42
N PRO A 416 -11.49 13.98 21.40
CA PRO A 416 -11.81 13.24 22.60
C PRO A 416 -10.53 12.69 23.24
N LEU A 417 -9.64 13.57 23.67
CA LEU A 417 -8.37 13.22 24.30
C LEU A 417 -8.63 12.89 25.79
N VAL A 418 -9.10 11.69 26.04
CA VAL A 418 -9.29 11.20 27.40
C VAL A 418 -7.94 10.81 28.00
N ALA A 419 -7.76 11.04 29.29
CA ALA A 419 -6.59 10.53 30.02
C ALA A 419 -6.63 8.99 29.97
N ASN A 420 -5.71 8.40 29.23
CA ASN A 420 -5.71 6.97 28.96
C ASN A 420 -5.20 6.20 30.17
N GLU A 421 -5.92 5.21 30.63
CA GLU A 421 -5.56 4.37 31.77
C GLU A 421 -4.48 3.34 31.41
N ARG A 422 -4.33 3.01 30.10
CA ARG A 422 -3.40 1.98 29.63
C ARG A 422 -2.21 2.60 28.91
N PRO A 423 -0.98 2.32 29.34
CA PRO A 423 0.21 2.76 28.62
C PRO A 423 0.28 2.03 27.29
N SER A 424 0.65 2.75 26.21
CA SER A 424 1.07 2.08 25.01
C SER A 424 2.44 1.46 25.25
N GLU A 425 2.57 0.21 24.87
CA GLU A 425 3.88 -0.40 24.76
C GLU A 425 4.54 0.07 23.46
N SER A 426 5.86 -0.04 23.37
CA SER A 426 6.60 0.15 22.12
C SER A 426 6.00 -0.74 21.03
N PRO A 427 6.09 -0.38 19.74
CA PRO A 427 5.55 -1.20 18.67
C PRO A 427 5.99 -2.65 18.82
N ARG A 428 5.02 -3.56 18.81
CA ARG A 428 5.28 -5.00 18.85
C ARG A 428 5.70 -5.47 17.48
N VAL A 429 6.58 -6.43 17.42
CA VAL A 429 6.95 -7.10 16.17
C VAL A 429 6.62 -8.58 16.30
N LYS A 430 6.06 -9.15 15.23
CA LYS A 430 5.83 -10.59 15.18
C LYS A 430 7.14 -11.34 15.35
N PRO A 431 7.18 -12.37 16.22
CA PRO A 431 8.37 -13.20 16.34
C PRO A 431 8.63 -13.89 14.99
N MET A 432 9.84 -13.76 14.50
CA MET A 432 10.24 -14.45 13.29
C MET A 432 10.50 -15.93 13.57
N GLN A 433 10.30 -16.78 12.56
CA GLN A 433 10.52 -18.22 12.69
C GLN A 433 11.99 -18.52 12.99
N ALA A 434 12.21 -19.31 14.04
CA ALA A 434 13.54 -19.83 14.34
C ALA A 434 13.91 -20.94 13.35
N VAL A 435 15.14 -20.89 12.84
CA VAL A 435 15.69 -21.93 11.94
C VAL A 435 16.88 -22.56 12.63
N SER A 436 16.73 -23.80 13.09
CA SER A 436 17.79 -24.57 13.75
C SER A 436 18.49 -25.55 12.81
N GLU A 437 17.82 -25.97 11.75
CA GLU A 437 18.33 -26.86 10.71
C GLU A 437 17.85 -26.40 9.33
N ASN A 438 18.65 -26.72 8.30
CA ASN A 438 18.27 -26.35 6.94
C ASN A 438 17.01 -27.10 6.51
N THR A 439 15.97 -26.35 6.14
CA THR A 439 14.66 -26.90 5.82
C THR A 439 14.16 -26.36 4.49
N ILE A 440 13.55 -27.22 3.69
CA ILE A 440 12.92 -26.88 2.42
C ILE A 440 11.44 -27.18 2.52
N TYR A 441 10.62 -26.17 2.48
CA TYR A 441 9.17 -26.27 2.39
C TYR A 441 8.77 -26.32 0.92
N PHE A 442 8.04 -27.36 0.52
CA PHE A 442 7.55 -27.49 -0.85
C PHE A 442 6.03 -27.52 -0.89
N LEU A 443 5.44 -26.52 -1.53
CA LEU A 443 4.01 -26.42 -1.81
C LEU A 443 3.77 -26.85 -3.27
N PRO A 444 3.19 -28.03 -3.53
CA PRO A 444 2.91 -28.47 -4.89
C PRO A 444 1.76 -27.66 -5.50
N ASN A 445 1.99 -27.12 -6.69
CA ASN A 445 0.97 -26.45 -7.49
C ASN A 445 1.09 -26.92 -8.95
N ASN A 446 0.15 -27.78 -9.39
CA ASN A 446 0.19 -28.36 -10.74
C ASN A 446 -0.10 -27.34 -11.85
N ASP A 447 -0.81 -26.28 -11.52
CA ASP A 447 -1.25 -25.23 -12.45
C ASP A 447 -0.30 -24.04 -12.47
N ALA A 448 0.74 -24.04 -11.63
CA ALA A 448 1.74 -22.96 -11.59
C ALA A 448 2.55 -22.95 -12.90
N GLU A 449 2.47 -21.86 -13.64
CA GLU A 449 3.29 -21.64 -14.84
C GLU A 449 4.76 -21.36 -14.47
N GLN A 450 4.99 -20.74 -13.33
CA GLN A 450 6.30 -20.44 -12.77
C GLN A 450 6.44 -21.00 -11.36
N ALA A 451 7.66 -21.43 -11.02
CA ALA A 451 8.03 -21.70 -9.65
C ALA A 451 8.32 -20.38 -8.92
N GLN A 452 7.81 -20.26 -7.71
CA GLN A 452 8.14 -19.17 -6.77
C GLN A 452 9.00 -19.75 -5.65
N ILE A 453 10.15 -19.14 -5.43
CA ILE A 453 11.15 -19.64 -4.49
C ILE A 453 11.52 -18.51 -3.54
N HIS A 454 11.42 -18.76 -2.24
CA HIS A 454 11.77 -17.82 -1.19
C HIS A 454 12.88 -18.41 -0.32
N PHE A 455 13.82 -17.58 0.06
CA PHE A 455 14.93 -17.91 0.95
C PHE A 455 14.82 -17.06 2.22
N TYR A 456 14.99 -17.67 3.36
CA TYR A 456 15.01 -17.01 4.65
C TYR A 456 16.17 -17.51 5.49
N LEU A 457 16.92 -16.59 6.04
CA LEU A 457 18.06 -16.87 6.89
C LEU A 457 18.04 -15.88 8.06
N PRO A 458 17.79 -16.33 9.30
CA PRO A 458 17.83 -15.45 10.46
C PRO A 458 19.26 -14.96 10.72
N MET A 459 19.38 -13.68 11.07
CA MET A 459 20.63 -13.01 11.38
C MET A 459 20.62 -12.56 12.86
N GLN A 460 21.67 -11.87 13.29
CA GLN A 460 21.75 -11.28 14.62
C GLN A 460 20.73 -10.14 14.79
N THR A 461 20.47 -9.75 16.04
CA THR A 461 19.59 -8.62 16.33
C THR A 461 20.09 -7.32 15.68
N ALA A 462 19.16 -6.50 15.21
CA ALA A 462 19.43 -5.24 14.56
C ALA A 462 20.10 -4.21 15.51
N ASP A 463 21.19 -3.61 15.05
CA ASP A 463 21.83 -2.46 15.70
C ASP A 463 22.09 -1.41 14.61
N LYS A 464 21.80 -0.12 14.90
CA LYS A 464 22.01 0.97 13.93
C LYS A 464 23.46 1.09 13.41
N LYS A 465 24.44 0.66 14.21
CA LYS A 465 25.86 0.64 13.79
C LYS A 465 26.12 -0.28 12.59
N ASP A 466 25.23 -1.25 12.34
CA ASP A 466 25.35 -2.21 11.25
C ASP A 466 24.58 -1.76 9.99
N ASP A 467 23.85 -0.63 10.04
CA ASP A 467 22.98 -0.19 8.96
C ASP A 467 23.76 0.07 7.67
N VAL A 468 24.86 0.82 7.73
CA VAL A 468 25.71 1.08 6.55
C VAL A 468 26.31 -0.21 5.98
N LEU A 469 26.73 -1.15 6.84
CA LEU A 469 27.26 -2.45 6.40
C LEU A 469 26.20 -3.31 5.73
N ARG A 470 24.99 -3.32 6.29
CA ARG A 470 23.83 -4.04 5.75
C ARG A 470 23.43 -3.47 4.39
N ASP A 471 23.36 -2.16 4.27
CA ASP A 471 22.98 -1.49 3.03
C ASP A 471 24.04 -1.65 1.95
N ALA A 472 25.33 -1.61 2.32
CA ALA A 472 26.44 -1.91 1.42
C ALA A 472 26.41 -3.36 0.93
N PHE A 473 26.13 -4.31 1.84
CA PHE A 473 25.94 -5.71 1.46
C PHE A 473 24.74 -5.86 0.51
N ASN A 474 23.61 -5.23 0.80
CA ASN A 474 22.41 -5.27 -0.04
C ASN A 474 22.70 -4.77 -1.45
N GLN A 475 23.39 -3.64 -1.57
CA GLN A 475 23.77 -3.06 -2.87
C GLN A 475 24.75 -3.96 -3.64
N TYR A 476 25.63 -4.65 -2.95
CA TYR A 476 26.54 -5.59 -3.57
C TYR A 476 25.87 -6.91 -3.94
N PHE A 477 25.06 -7.48 -3.03
CA PHE A 477 24.57 -8.84 -3.13
C PHE A 477 23.35 -8.99 -4.02
N GLY A 478 22.29 -8.18 -3.82
CA GLY A 478 21.11 -8.52 -4.58
C GLY A 478 19.89 -7.61 -4.48
N LEU A 479 20.04 -6.35 -4.06
CA LEU A 479 18.89 -5.45 -3.95
C LEU A 479 18.46 -4.88 -5.31
N ASP A 480 19.39 -4.66 -6.24
CA ASP A 480 19.12 -4.00 -7.52
C ASP A 480 19.71 -4.73 -8.74
N PHE A 481 19.59 -4.07 -9.92
CA PHE A 481 20.10 -4.57 -11.21
C PHE A 481 21.61 -4.83 -11.24
N THR A 482 22.39 -4.23 -10.36
CA THR A 482 23.83 -4.41 -10.29
C THR A 482 24.22 -5.53 -9.33
N GLY A 483 23.30 -6.02 -8.50
CA GLY A 483 23.52 -7.05 -7.49
C GLY A 483 23.95 -8.39 -8.07
N LEU A 484 24.73 -9.17 -7.29
CA LEU A 484 25.20 -10.50 -7.70
C LEU A 484 24.05 -11.44 -8.05
N VAL A 485 22.98 -11.44 -7.25
CA VAL A 485 21.83 -12.37 -7.42
C VAL A 485 21.20 -12.19 -8.79
N LEU A 486 20.85 -10.96 -9.15
CA LEU A 486 20.23 -10.69 -10.45
C LEU A 486 21.21 -10.99 -11.61
N ASN A 487 22.45 -10.56 -11.50
CA ASN A 487 23.47 -10.78 -12.52
C ASN A 487 23.73 -12.26 -12.77
N GLU A 488 23.86 -13.08 -11.71
CA GLU A 488 24.20 -14.49 -11.87
C GLU A 488 22.99 -15.33 -12.33
N ILE A 489 21.78 -14.99 -11.93
CA ILE A 489 20.58 -15.78 -12.21
C ILE A 489 19.90 -15.31 -13.51
N ARG A 490 19.70 -14.00 -13.65
CA ARG A 490 18.98 -13.41 -14.81
C ARG A 490 19.92 -13.10 -15.96
N GLU A 491 20.88 -12.21 -15.75
CA GLU A 491 21.67 -11.63 -16.84
C GLU A 491 22.60 -12.67 -17.50
N LYS A 492 23.31 -13.45 -16.70
CA LYS A 492 24.26 -14.44 -17.24
C LYS A 492 23.63 -15.76 -17.66
N ARG A 493 22.50 -16.16 -17.07
CA ARG A 493 21.93 -17.51 -17.26
C ARG A 493 20.51 -17.52 -17.77
N SER A 494 19.84 -16.36 -17.83
CA SER A 494 18.44 -16.23 -18.27
C SER A 494 17.50 -17.23 -17.56
N MET A 495 17.75 -17.52 -16.28
CA MET A 495 16.99 -18.50 -15.52
C MET A 495 15.70 -17.92 -14.95
N ALA A 496 15.67 -16.63 -14.61
CA ALA A 496 14.54 -15.99 -13.97
C ALA A 496 14.33 -14.56 -14.49
N TYR A 497 13.08 -14.10 -14.49
CA TYR A 497 12.79 -12.69 -14.75
C TYR A 497 13.01 -11.84 -13.49
N THR A 498 12.62 -12.38 -12.34
CA THR A 498 12.77 -11.73 -11.04
C THR A 498 13.69 -12.56 -10.15
N ALA A 499 14.76 -11.95 -9.66
CA ALA A 499 15.66 -12.55 -8.69
C ALA A 499 16.29 -11.43 -7.84
N TYR A 500 16.09 -11.48 -6.53
CA TYR A 500 16.69 -10.51 -5.61
C TYR A 500 16.93 -11.12 -4.23
N ALA A 501 17.79 -10.49 -3.44
CA ALA A 501 17.96 -10.79 -2.03
C ALA A 501 18.48 -9.58 -1.26
N TYR A 502 18.04 -9.45 -0.03
CA TYR A 502 18.45 -8.35 0.85
C TYR A 502 18.41 -8.75 2.32
N ALA A 503 19.33 -8.21 3.08
CA ALA A 503 19.30 -8.23 4.53
C ALA A 503 18.36 -7.12 5.03
N ALA A 504 17.46 -7.46 5.95
CA ALA A 504 16.46 -6.56 6.50
C ALA A 504 16.38 -6.64 8.02
N THR A 505 15.70 -5.67 8.60
CA THR A 505 15.36 -5.62 10.04
C THR A 505 13.85 -5.48 10.20
N GLN A 506 13.38 -5.69 11.41
CA GLN A 506 11.97 -5.41 11.75
C GLN A 506 11.71 -3.92 12.07
N GLY A 507 12.65 -3.02 11.78
CA GLY A 507 12.49 -1.56 11.94
C GLY A 507 12.55 -1.06 13.39
N ILE A 508 12.96 -1.90 14.33
CA ILE A 508 13.11 -1.58 15.76
C ILE A 508 14.47 -2.06 16.25
N ALA A 509 15.19 -1.20 16.94
CA ALA A 509 16.49 -1.54 17.53
C ALA A 509 16.39 -2.75 18.47
N GLY A 510 17.35 -3.66 18.39
CA GLY A 510 17.40 -4.86 19.22
C GLY A 510 16.40 -5.96 18.83
N LYS A 511 15.63 -5.81 17.73
CA LYS A 511 14.76 -6.85 17.19
C LYS A 511 15.47 -7.66 16.10
N ALA A 512 14.82 -8.70 15.58
CA ALA A 512 15.40 -9.61 14.63
C ALA A 512 15.84 -8.91 13.33
N SER A 513 16.95 -9.37 12.77
CA SER A 513 17.32 -9.12 11.38
C SER A 513 17.44 -10.45 10.62
N TYR A 514 17.35 -10.38 9.31
CA TYR A 514 17.31 -11.58 8.46
C TYR A 514 17.75 -11.26 7.03
N LEU A 515 18.23 -12.28 6.32
CA LEU A 515 18.31 -12.25 4.87
C LEU A 515 17.05 -12.86 4.28
N TYR A 516 16.47 -12.16 3.33
CA TYR A 516 15.38 -12.66 2.51
C TYR A 516 15.79 -12.63 1.04
N GLY A 517 15.44 -13.70 0.30
CA GLY A 517 15.64 -13.78 -1.14
C GLY A 517 14.38 -14.30 -1.84
N SER A 518 14.20 -13.92 -3.11
CA SER A 518 13.08 -14.39 -3.93
C SER A 518 13.50 -14.58 -5.37
N ILE A 519 13.01 -15.68 -5.99
CA ILE A 519 13.24 -16.01 -7.39
C ILE A 519 11.92 -16.48 -8.01
N GLY A 520 11.49 -15.81 -9.10
CA GLY A 520 10.41 -16.26 -9.97
C GLY A 520 10.97 -16.86 -11.26
N THR A 521 10.86 -18.16 -11.47
CA THR A 521 11.49 -18.88 -12.57
C THR A 521 10.56 -19.91 -13.22
N GLN A 522 10.92 -20.43 -14.39
CA GLN A 522 10.25 -21.57 -14.99
C GLN A 522 10.44 -22.81 -14.07
N ASN A 523 9.41 -23.68 -13.99
CA ASN A 523 9.46 -24.84 -13.09
C ASN A 523 10.66 -25.77 -13.36
N ASP A 524 11.02 -25.98 -14.63
CA ASP A 524 12.15 -26.80 -15.04
C ASP A 524 13.53 -26.18 -14.74
N LYS A 525 13.56 -24.87 -14.45
CA LYS A 525 14.77 -24.13 -14.06
C LYS A 525 14.94 -23.96 -12.54
N ALA A 526 13.94 -24.36 -11.76
CA ALA A 526 13.90 -24.09 -10.34
C ALA A 526 15.11 -24.68 -9.59
N ASN A 527 15.45 -25.95 -9.87
CA ASN A 527 16.62 -26.57 -9.22
C ASN A 527 17.92 -25.84 -9.56
N ASP A 528 18.13 -25.50 -10.82
CA ASP A 528 19.34 -24.80 -11.26
C ASP A 528 19.44 -23.38 -10.67
N ALA A 529 18.32 -22.66 -10.58
CA ALA A 529 18.27 -21.34 -9.97
C ALA A 529 18.58 -21.39 -8.46
N ILE A 530 18.09 -22.41 -7.76
CA ILE A 530 18.43 -22.65 -6.35
C ILE A 530 19.92 -22.97 -6.21
N ASP A 531 20.48 -23.79 -7.10
CA ASP A 531 21.90 -24.14 -7.08
C ASP A 531 22.79 -22.92 -7.24
N VAL A 532 22.43 -22.00 -8.14
CA VAL A 532 23.17 -20.74 -8.32
C VAL A 532 23.03 -19.85 -7.08
N PHE A 533 21.82 -19.67 -6.57
CA PHE A 533 21.59 -18.82 -5.39
C PHE A 533 22.34 -19.36 -4.15
N MET A 534 22.25 -20.65 -3.90
CA MET A 534 22.95 -21.28 -2.78
C MET A 534 24.48 -21.26 -2.97
N GLY A 535 24.95 -21.27 -4.23
CA GLY A 535 26.35 -21.01 -4.54
C GLY A 535 26.81 -19.64 -4.05
N LEU A 536 25.99 -18.60 -4.27
CA LEU A 536 26.27 -17.24 -3.79
C LEU A 536 26.21 -17.13 -2.25
N ILE A 537 25.28 -17.85 -1.61
CA ILE A 537 25.17 -17.91 -0.14
C ILE A 537 26.39 -18.59 0.48
N ASN A 538 26.90 -19.65 -0.12
CA ASN A 538 28.00 -20.44 0.43
C ASN A 538 29.38 -19.83 0.12
N ASP A 539 29.54 -19.24 -1.06
CA ASP A 539 30.78 -18.63 -1.51
C ASP A 539 30.53 -17.41 -2.40
N MET A 540 30.31 -16.26 -1.73
CA MET A 540 30.04 -15.00 -2.39
C MET A 540 31.23 -14.55 -3.24
N PRO A 541 31.10 -14.36 -4.56
CA PRO A 541 32.19 -13.81 -5.39
C PRO A 541 32.66 -12.46 -4.85
N LYS A 542 33.98 -12.23 -4.85
CA LYS A 542 34.59 -11.02 -4.29
C LYS A 542 35.10 -10.14 -5.42
N ASN A 543 34.50 -8.96 -5.61
CA ASN A 543 34.93 -7.96 -6.58
C ASN A 543 35.06 -6.59 -5.91
N ALA A 544 36.27 -6.29 -5.46
CA ALA A 544 36.60 -5.07 -4.74
C ALA A 544 36.44 -3.79 -5.58
N ASP A 545 36.49 -3.89 -6.91
CA ASP A 545 36.35 -2.73 -7.80
C ASP A 545 34.97 -2.06 -7.69
N ARG A 546 34.01 -2.76 -7.13
CA ARG A 546 32.65 -2.23 -6.95
C ARG A 546 32.48 -1.28 -5.78
N ILE A 547 33.46 -1.19 -4.87
CA ILE A 547 33.32 -0.42 -3.63
C ILE A 547 33.04 1.07 -3.89
N ALA A 548 33.68 1.67 -4.90
CA ALA A 548 33.49 3.08 -5.24
C ALA A 548 32.03 3.37 -5.65
N ASN A 549 31.43 2.51 -6.48
CA ASN A 549 30.04 2.65 -6.91
C ASN A 549 29.07 2.44 -5.75
N ILE A 550 29.34 1.47 -4.87
CA ILE A 550 28.53 1.22 -3.67
C ILE A 550 28.53 2.45 -2.76
N LYS A 551 29.68 3.01 -2.45
CA LYS A 551 29.81 4.22 -1.63
C LYS A 551 29.07 5.41 -2.26
N SER A 552 29.21 5.59 -3.57
CA SER A 552 28.49 6.64 -4.30
C SER A 552 26.99 6.49 -4.20
N TYR A 553 26.47 5.28 -4.39
CA TYR A 553 25.06 4.98 -4.26
C TYR A 553 24.54 5.24 -2.83
N LEU A 554 25.23 4.71 -1.81
CA LEU A 554 24.83 4.88 -0.41
C LEU A 554 24.85 6.36 0.00
N ARG A 555 25.87 7.11 -0.42
CA ARG A 555 25.94 8.55 -0.16
C ARG A 555 24.78 9.29 -0.83
N GLN A 556 24.50 9.00 -2.09
CA GLN A 556 23.36 9.58 -2.79
C GLN A 556 22.05 9.24 -2.09
N SER A 557 21.83 7.96 -1.77
CA SER A 557 20.62 7.50 -1.07
C SER A 557 20.43 8.21 0.27
N ALA A 558 21.48 8.32 1.08
CA ALA A 558 21.43 9.02 2.36
C ALA A 558 21.07 10.51 2.24
N LEU A 559 21.42 11.16 1.12
CA LEU A 559 21.20 12.59 0.90
C LEU A 559 19.93 12.91 0.10
N THR A 560 19.25 11.93 -0.47
CA THR A 560 18.08 12.17 -1.33
C THR A 560 16.79 11.49 -0.86
N ASN A 561 16.88 10.43 -0.03
CA ASN A 561 15.70 9.73 0.50
C ASN A 561 15.13 10.47 1.72
N HIS A 562 14.49 11.60 1.46
CA HIS A 562 13.88 12.40 2.50
C HIS A 562 12.37 12.18 2.54
N PRO A 563 11.77 12.18 3.74
CA PRO A 563 10.32 12.20 3.86
C PRO A 563 9.77 13.52 3.29
N ASP A 564 8.57 13.49 2.74
CA ASP A 564 7.84 14.72 2.49
C ASP A 564 7.50 15.43 3.82
N PHE A 565 7.12 16.72 3.74
CA PHE A 565 6.87 17.50 4.96
C PHE A 565 5.67 16.98 5.76
N ARG A 566 4.70 16.30 5.14
CA ARG A 566 3.52 15.72 5.83
C ARG A 566 3.87 14.48 6.64
N SER A 567 4.82 13.68 6.16
CA SER A 567 5.30 12.46 6.83
C SER A 567 6.51 12.70 7.75
N LYS A 568 7.11 13.88 7.73
CA LYS A 568 8.36 14.22 8.42
C LYS A 568 8.33 13.95 9.93
N ALA A 569 7.27 14.36 10.61
CA ALA A 569 7.13 14.15 12.06
C ALA A 569 6.96 12.66 12.42
N MET A 570 6.21 11.90 11.62
CA MET A 570 6.05 10.45 11.80
C MET A 570 7.38 9.73 11.51
N TYR A 571 8.11 10.16 10.50
CA TYR A 571 9.44 9.64 10.20
C TYR A 571 10.41 9.82 11.38
N LEU A 572 10.42 11.01 12.01
CA LEU A 572 11.23 11.27 13.23
C LEU A 572 10.88 10.29 14.36
N VAL A 573 9.59 10.03 14.59
CA VAL A 573 9.16 9.05 15.60
C VAL A 573 9.66 7.63 15.25
N ASN A 574 9.56 7.23 13.98
CA ASN A 574 10.02 5.93 13.53
C ASN A 574 11.55 5.78 13.62
N LEU A 575 12.31 6.85 13.36
CA LEU A 575 13.75 6.88 13.60
C LEU A 575 14.09 6.61 15.08
N GLY A 576 13.28 7.15 15.99
CA GLY A 576 13.42 6.89 17.43
C GLY A 576 13.32 5.40 17.77
N TYR A 577 12.43 4.63 17.11
CA TYR A 577 12.36 3.18 17.29
C TYR A 577 13.59 2.44 16.76
N GLN A 578 14.26 2.98 15.76
CA GLN A 578 15.51 2.46 15.21
C GLN A 578 16.75 2.88 16.01
N GLY A 579 16.59 3.78 17.01
CA GLY A 579 17.66 4.27 17.85
C GLY A 579 18.34 5.57 17.37
N TYR A 580 17.70 6.27 16.42
CA TYR A 580 18.15 7.59 15.95
C TYR A 580 17.35 8.70 16.62
N THR A 581 17.99 9.84 16.87
CA THR A 581 17.36 11.05 17.42
C THR A 581 17.38 12.23 16.45
N GLU A 582 18.08 12.07 15.34
CA GLU A 582 18.23 13.05 14.26
C GLU A 582 18.41 12.31 12.92
N ASP A 583 18.70 13.05 11.84
CA ASP A 583 18.94 12.45 10.54
C ASP A 583 20.04 11.39 10.59
N PRO A 584 19.75 10.13 10.24
CA PRO A 584 20.74 9.05 10.20
C PRO A 584 21.96 9.38 9.33
N ALA A 585 21.80 10.18 8.28
CA ALA A 585 22.88 10.56 7.37
C ALA A 585 24.06 11.21 8.11
N LYS A 586 23.83 11.94 9.22
CA LYS A 586 24.90 12.52 10.04
C LYS A 586 25.86 11.47 10.59
N GLU A 587 25.33 10.33 11.04
CA GLU A 587 26.15 9.21 11.54
C GLU A 587 26.65 8.32 10.40
N GLN A 588 25.85 8.18 9.33
CA GLN A 588 26.12 7.23 8.24
C GLN A 588 27.16 7.75 7.23
N LEU A 589 27.18 9.04 6.89
CA LEU A 589 28.10 9.58 5.89
C LEU A 589 29.58 9.32 6.23
N PRO A 590 30.07 9.58 7.46
CA PRO A 590 31.44 9.23 7.83
C PRO A 590 31.72 7.72 7.76
N GLN A 591 30.74 6.86 8.08
CA GLN A 591 30.87 5.41 7.98
C GLN A 591 30.95 4.96 6.51
N ILE A 592 30.13 5.56 5.62
CA ILE A 592 30.19 5.31 4.18
C ILE A 592 31.56 5.71 3.61
N ASP A 593 32.09 6.85 4.03
CA ASP A 593 33.40 7.32 3.57
C ASP A 593 34.54 6.41 4.04
N ALA A 594 34.44 5.81 5.22
CA ALA A 594 35.41 4.87 5.77
C ALA A 594 35.23 3.42 5.26
N LEU A 595 34.06 3.08 4.68
CA LEU A 595 33.71 1.72 4.25
C LEU A 595 34.74 1.12 3.28
N THR A 596 35.12 -0.12 3.51
CA THR A 596 35.95 -0.90 2.62
C THR A 596 35.19 -2.11 2.07
N PHE A 597 35.71 -2.74 1.01
CA PHE A 597 35.10 -3.96 0.47
C PHE A 597 35.25 -5.13 1.45
N ASP A 598 36.32 -5.16 2.23
CA ASP A 598 36.54 -6.19 3.26
C ASP A 598 35.50 -6.13 4.38
N ASP A 599 34.94 -4.96 4.67
CA ASP A 599 33.83 -4.83 5.63
C ASP A 599 32.57 -5.52 5.13
N ILE A 600 32.27 -5.42 3.83
CA ILE A 600 31.16 -6.13 3.18
C ILE A 600 31.38 -7.65 3.24
N VAL A 601 32.61 -8.09 2.95
CA VAL A 601 32.99 -9.52 3.05
C VAL A 601 32.85 -10.01 4.48
N LYS A 602 33.31 -9.26 5.45
CA LYS A 602 33.19 -9.61 6.87
C LYS A 602 31.73 -9.68 7.33
N PHE A 603 30.88 -8.75 6.87
CA PHE A 603 29.44 -8.79 7.14
C PHE A 603 28.83 -10.10 6.61
N TYR A 604 29.12 -10.48 5.36
CA TYR A 604 28.68 -11.74 4.78
C TYR A 604 29.18 -12.95 5.58
N GLU A 605 30.46 -13.01 5.89
CA GLU A 605 31.07 -14.14 6.61
C GLU A 605 30.53 -14.29 8.04
N THR A 606 30.18 -13.18 8.69
CA THR A 606 29.65 -13.18 10.07
C THR A 606 28.19 -13.56 10.12
N ASN A 607 27.37 -13.04 9.19
CA ASN A 607 25.92 -13.08 9.30
C ASN A 607 25.25 -14.09 8.38
N ILE A 608 25.90 -14.54 7.30
CA ILE A 608 25.26 -15.32 6.24
C ILE A 608 25.95 -16.67 6.00
N LYS A 609 27.26 -16.66 5.74
CA LYS A 609 28.01 -17.87 5.39
C LYS A 609 27.93 -18.92 6.48
N GLY A 610 27.47 -20.13 6.10
CA GLY A 610 27.38 -21.26 7.02
C GLY A 610 26.28 -21.18 8.09
N LYS A 611 25.37 -20.20 7.98
CA LYS A 611 24.22 -20.09 8.89
C LYS A 611 23.08 -21.01 8.43
N PRO A 612 22.23 -21.50 9.36
CA PRO A 612 21.06 -22.27 8.99
C PRO A 612 20.04 -21.37 8.25
N TYR A 613 19.30 -21.99 7.32
CA TYR A 613 18.34 -21.30 6.45
C TYR A 613 17.10 -22.14 6.23
N ALA A 614 16.04 -21.51 5.75
CA ALA A 614 14.87 -22.15 5.22
C ALA A 614 14.59 -21.69 3.78
N ILE A 615 14.14 -22.60 2.94
CA ILE A 615 13.73 -22.33 1.56
C ILE A 615 12.26 -22.72 1.43
N ALA A 616 11.43 -21.88 0.82
CA ALA A 616 10.07 -22.23 0.49
C ALA A 616 9.87 -22.20 -1.03
N ILE A 617 9.25 -23.21 -1.58
CA ILE A 617 9.10 -23.41 -3.01
C ILE A 617 7.64 -23.73 -3.31
N MET A 618 7.01 -22.96 -4.18
CA MET A 618 5.74 -23.31 -4.81
C MET A 618 5.97 -23.59 -6.29
N GLY A 619 5.50 -24.71 -6.79
CA GLY A 619 5.65 -25.03 -8.21
C GLY A 619 5.17 -26.42 -8.60
N ASN A 620 5.32 -26.75 -9.90
CA ASN A 620 4.83 -28.01 -10.44
C ASN A 620 5.68 -29.19 -9.99
N PRO A 621 5.12 -30.15 -9.22
CA PRO A 621 5.85 -31.27 -8.65
C PRO A 621 6.37 -32.27 -9.70
N LYS A 622 5.92 -32.19 -10.95
CA LYS A 622 6.40 -33.06 -12.04
C LYS A 622 7.66 -32.51 -12.69
N MET A 623 7.98 -31.23 -12.46
CA MET A 623 9.09 -30.52 -13.11
C MET A 623 10.20 -30.19 -12.14
N ILE A 624 9.93 -30.13 -10.83
CA ILE A 624 10.89 -29.82 -9.78
C ILE A 624 11.37 -31.13 -9.12
N ASP A 625 12.67 -31.37 -9.18
CA ASP A 625 13.28 -32.57 -8.61
C ASP A 625 13.57 -32.36 -7.11
N LEU A 626 12.68 -32.88 -6.27
CA LEU A 626 12.80 -32.76 -4.81
C LEU A 626 14.01 -33.53 -4.25
N LYS A 627 14.45 -34.64 -4.88
CA LYS A 627 15.62 -35.40 -4.43
C LYS A 627 16.89 -34.58 -4.57
N LYS A 628 17.01 -33.79 -5.65
CA LYS A 628 18.13 -32.88 -5.81
C LYS A 628 18.19 -31.80 -4.74
N LEU A 629 17.06 -31.42 -4.17
CA LEU A 629 16.97 -30.42 -3.12
C LEU A 629 17.38 -30.95 -1.74
N GLU A 630 17.34 -32.26 -1.51
CA GLU A 630 17.74 -32.89 -0.23
C GLU A 630 19.19 -32.54 0.18
N LYS A 631 20.06 -32.20 -0.78
CA LYS A 631 21.42 -31.72 -0.50
C LYS A 631 21.46 -30.39 0.26
N TYR A 632 20.38 -29.63 0.20
CA TYR A 632 20.26 -28.33 0.88
C TYR A 632 19.53 -28.40 2.22
N GLY A 633 18.89 -29.51 2.54
CA GLY A 633 18.19 -29.68 3.81
C GLY A 633 17.03 -30.66 3.74
N LYS A 634 16.33 -30.78 4.84
CA LYS A 634 15.16 -31.65 4.97
C LYS A 634 13.99 -31.10 4.15
N VAL A 635 13.48 -31.92 3.23
CA VAL A 635 12.31 -31.54 2.42
C VAL A 635 11.01 -31.84 3.17
N VAL A 636 10.22 -30.81 3.40
CA VAL A 636 8.89 -30.87 4.03
C VAL A 636 7.84 -30.49 2.99
N LYS A 637 7.00 -31.45 2.59
CA LYS A 637 5.87 -31.17 1.69
C LYS A 637 4.76 -30.49 2.48
N LEU A 638 4.32 -29.35 1.98
CA LEU A 638 3.17 -28.61 2.50
C LEU A 638 1.93 -28.93 1.66
N ASN A 639 0.78 -28.69 2.24
CA ASN A 639 -0.46 -28.48 1.52
C ASN A 639 -0.97 -27.05 1.82
N ASP A 640 -1.88 -26.55 1.02
CA ASP A 640 -2.46 -25.22 1.15
C ASP A 640 -3.13 -24.99 2.51
N ASN A 641 -3.75 -26.04 3.08
CA ASN A 641 -4.37 -25.97 4.41
C ASN A 641 -3.38 -25.65 5.54
N LYS A 642 -2.08 -25.92 5.34
CA LYS A 642 -1.05 -25.57 6.34
C LYS A 642 -0.71 -24.06 6.34
N LEU A 643 -1.06 -23.36 5.27
CA LEU A 643 -0.77 -21.94 5.10
C LEU A 643 -1.89 -21.02 5.60
N PHE A 644 -3.07 -21.55 5.84
CA PHE A 644 -4.26 -20.80 6.21
C PHE A 644 -4.85 -21.31 7.52
N ASN A 645 -5.60 -20.45 8.20
CA ASN A 645 -6.41 -20.89 9.32
C ASN A 645 -7.49 -21.86 8.81
N THR A 646 -7.42 -23.11 9.24
CA THR A 646 -8.39 -24.16 8.88
C THR A 646 -9.27 -24.58 10.04
N LYS A 647 -9.19 -23.88 11.17
CA LYS A 647 -10.10 -24.12 12.29
C LYS A 647 -11.48 -23.57 11.93
N ASP A 648 -12.49 -24.38 12.15
CA ASP A 648 -13.89 -23.99 11.92
C ASP A 648 -14.17 -23.39 10.51
N THR A 649 -13.46 -23.87 9.48
CA THR A 649 -13.66 -23.42 8.09
C THR A 649 -15.00 -23.90 7.57
N LEU A 650 -15.64 -23.06 6.76
CA LEU A 650 -16.89 -23.36 6.07
C LEU A 650 -16.67 -23.90 4.66
N PHE A 651 -15.42 -23.90 4.15
CA PHE A 651 -15.06 -24.21 2.76
C PHE A 651 -13.97 -25.28 2.66
#